data_e738478c31d4ffc66601e80a12ba829a
#
_entry.id   e738478c31d4ffc66601e80a12ba829a
#
_cell.length_a   1.000
_cell.length_b   1.000
_cell.length_c   1.000
_cell.angle_alpha   90.00
_cell.angle_beta   90.00
_cell.angle_gamma   90.00
#
_symmetry.space_group_name_H-M   'P 1'
#
loop_
_entity.id
_entity.type
_entity.pdbx_description
1 polymer ?
#
loop_
_entity_poly.entity_id
_entity_poly.type
_entity_poly.pdbx_seq_one_letter_code
_entity_poly.pdbx_strand_id
1 'polypeptide(L)'
;MGGAKFCRFALLPLMLLMLLLVPTSMVAQTTTEDSRYDLFKDLEGITDVTITDNGSYPWQELDLNADGMKDLGFTIPDGSKGLMSSNYHVDGSSSETVVNFNAEKPMLLMFKYLVSSEEFDEATITLDNKKSWTISEINQIEIKELLSVGKHSLKLSYKKDDSVNENADRTCIYDLKTATTFSEYVADYVATNSTLTFKKITSDNLEGLDLSRMAVVDNIDNVQNVCTNYSSIKNIVFDESFKTYAPTSLSGFFIGCESLETISGLEYLNTANVEIMDNMFHGCSALTSLDLTNFNTAKVTYMNNMFEGCSALKSLDLTNFNTANVTDMSFMFHGCSALTSLDLTNFNTAKVTNMSFMFHGCSALTSLDLTNFNTANVTYMDNMFHGCSALTSLDLTNFNTAKVTYMNNMFEGCSALTTIYASDKFDTDNVRNSLDMFTGCKSLKDYSDSKTDHTYANYGTIGYFTPVFDYAEFDNATGTLTFRRSLSKPAGAYDLNVESNDPGWNAQSANIKKVVFDASFANARPTSCCRWFADCFYLTEIEGIENLNTQNVTDMSWMFNCCYALTSLDVSNFNTQNVEDMTDMFLGCEGLSLLDLSNFNTERVENMSSMFSGCSTLQTIFASDKFVTDQVFGGDDMFIGCENLKGFIDYISDSGKDNNKYANYKTGYFTKLVGKNGEKKIGATGETLATENLVLDDGKDFVAYEPFAAKAASYNRTINPGTTWATLCLPFEVSLENQNFRAFKLLSADDVAETVELEEIETSIAAGTPVIIKMKDGAKSLSISEADKAIAKDVQASETANGNYQLQGIYTQKVFDKDADNNCYIVKGNKLMNPAKLLENSSTTQVGSKPFRAYMVGNTTAPAAGAKMFSIAIGGGTTAIDSLNTIANDKAVYYDLQGNRLNAPQKGINIVKRGGKTMKVIIK
;
A
#
# COMPACT_ATOMS: atom_id res chain seq x y z
N MET A 1 -45.16 50.38 4.90
CA MET A 1 -46.59 50.52 4.66
C MET A 1 -46.87 49.70 3.40
N GLY A 2 -47.46 48.66 3.58
CA GLY A 2 -48.80 48.14 3.54
C GLY A 2 -48.90 47.40 2.20
N GLY A 3 -49.26 46.22 2.11
CA GLY A 3 -50.21 45.33 2.73
C GLY A 3 -50.98 44.65 1.64
N ALA A 4 -50.80 43.36 1.54
CA ALA A 4 -51.79 42.34 1.77
C ALA A 4 -52.90 42.12 0.73
N LYS A 5 -52.98 40.92 0.30
CA LYS A 5 -54.00 39.87 0.54
C LYS A 5 -54.93 39.50 -0.62
N PHE A 6 -54.94 38.20 -0.87
CA PHE A 6 -56.08 37.25 -1.09
C PHE A 6 -57.12 37.54 -2.15
N CYS A 7 -57.37 36.59 -3.05
CA CYS A 7 -58.59 35.74 -2.93
C CYS A 7 -58.66 34.64 -4.02
N ARG A 8 -58.99 33.45 -3.53
CA ARG A 8 -59.51 32.30 -4.29
C ARG A 8 -60.85 32.63 -4.93
N PHE A 9 -61.17 32.00 -6.06
CA PHE A 9 -62.45 31.27 -6.16
C PHE A 9 -62.44 30.37 -7.42
N ALA A 10 -62.89 29.16 -7.19
CA ALA A 10 -63.19 28.10 -8.18
C ALA A 10 -64.55 28.40 -8.86
N LEU A 11 -64.71 27.86 -10.08
CA LEU A 11 -65.92 27.23 -10.55
C LEU A 11 -65.74 26.67 -11.99
N LEU A 12 -65.87 25.38 -12.13
CA LEU A 12 -66.35 24.63 -13.32
C LEU A 12 -67.89 24.82 -13.38
N PRO A 13 -68.61 24.51 -14.43
CA PRO A 13 -68.34 23.61 -15.59
C PRO A 13 -69.01 24.05 -16.94
N LEU A 14 -68.86 23.22 -17.94
CA LEU A 14 -69.78 22.76 -19.02
C LEU A 14 -69.32 23.03 -20.45
N MET A 15 -69.00 21.90 -21.03
CA MET A 15 -69.34 21.42 -22.40
C MET A 15 -69.48 22.45 -23.57
N LEU A 16 -68.64 22.25 -24.61
CA LEU A 16 -69.17 21.81 -25.88
C LEU A 16 -68.05 21.38 -26.85
N LEU A 17 -68.30 20.21 -27.36
CA LEU A 17 -67.69 19.55 -28.53
C LEU A 17 -67.34 20.56 -29.66
N MET A 18 -66.01 20.68 -29.97
CA MET A 18 -65.56 21.01 -31.30
C MET A 18 -64.43 20.05 -31.65
N LEU A 19 -64.73 19.10 -32.51
CA LEU A 19 -63.72 18.42 -33.33
C LEU A 19 -62.94 19.49 -34.09
N LEU A 20 -61.69 19.72 -33.64
CA LEU A 20 -60.67 20.29 -34.48
C LEU A 20 -59.60 19.21 -34.64
N LEU A 21 -59.46 18.74 -35.83
CA LEU A 21 -58.39 17.92 -36.35
C LEU A 21 -57.04 18.43 -35.78
N VAL A 22 -56.51 17.75 -34.79
CA VAL A 22 -55.13 17.78 -34.54
C VAL A 22 -54.48 17.06 -35.74
N PRO A 23 -53.48 17.66 -36.40
CA PRO A 23 -52.73 16.87 -37.38
C PRO A 23 -52.08 15.78 -36.55
N THR A 24 -52.46 14.54 -36.74
CA THR A 24 -51.71 13.40 -36.37
C THR A 24 -50.32 13.63 -36.97
N SER A 25 -49.30 13.95 -36.16
CA SER A 25 -47.96 13.80 -36.60
C SER A 25 -47.86 12.39 -37.18
N MET A 26 -47.62 12.29 -38.44
CA MET A 26 -47.27 11.05 -39.11
C MET A 26 -45.96 10.60 -38.43
N VAL A 27 -46.10 9.69 -37.48
CA VAL A 27 -44.98 8.87 -37.12
C VAL A 27 -44.67 8.05 -38.36
N ALA A 28 -43.71 8.48 -39.16
CA ALA A 28 -43.25 7.72 -40.28
C ALA A 28 -42.54 6.48 -39.74
N GLN A 29 -43.25 5.36 -39.71
CA GLN A 29 -42.61 4.09 -39.45
C GLN A 29 -41.80 3.76 -40.72
N THR A 30 -40.49 3.98 -40.72
CA THR A 30 -39.61 3.65 -41.84
C THR A 30 -39.56 2.14 -42.00
N THR A 31 -39.90 1.66 -43.18
CA THR A 31 -39.83 0.26 -43.57
C THR A 31 -38.40 -0.14 -43.90
N THR A 32 -38.16 -1.41 -44.20
CA THR A 32 -36.87 -2.05 -44.52
C THR A 32 -36.08 -1.45 -45.70
N GLU A 33 -36.49 -0.31 -46.27
CA GLU A 33 -35.76 0.43 -47.30
C GLU A 33 -34.93 1.63 -46.75
N ASP A 34 -34.99 1.91 -45.47
CA ASP A 34 -34.18 2.96 -44.83
C ASP A 34 -32.74 2.43 -44.66
N SER A 35 -31.77 3.09 -45.29
CA SER A 35 -30.35 2.69 -45.23
C SER A 35 -29.77 2.66 -43.83
N ARG A 36 -30.31 3.49 -42.91
CA ARG A 36 -29.97 3.49 -41.50
C ARG A 36 -30.31 2.15 -40.82
N TYR A 37 -31.30 1.42 -41.31
CA TYR A 37 -31.69 0.09 -40.84
C TYR A 37 -30.55 -0.90 -40.95
N ASP A 38 -29.80 -0.88 -42.06
CA ASP A 38 -28.70 -1.81 -42.32
C ASP A 38 -27.53 -1.62 -41.33
N LEU A 39 -27.35 -0.39 -40.76
CA LEU A 39 -26.36 -0.11 -39.76
C LEU A 39 -26.59 -0.94 -38.47
N PHE A 40 -27.83 -1.11 -38.04
CA PHE A 40 -28.16 -1.87 -36.81
C PHE A 40 -28.43 -3.35 -37.09
N LYS A 41 -28.99 -3.70 -38.23
CA LYS A 41 -29.29 -5.08 -38.64
C LYS A 41 -28.03 -5.94 -38.77
N ASP A 42 -26.92 -5.33 -39.19
CA ASP A 42 -25.64 -6.02 -39.36
C ASP A 42 -24.90 -6.27 -38.05
N LEU A 43 -25.43 -5.78 -36.91
CA LEU A 43 -24.83 -5.98 -35.57
C LEU A 43 -25.14 -7.40 -35.07
N GLU A 44 -24.13 -8.04 -34.49
CA GLU A 44 -24.23 -9.39 -33.94
C GLU A 44 -25.32 -9.48 -32.84
N GLY A 45 -26.27 -10.39 -33.01
CA GLY A 45 -27.31 -10.68 -32.02
C GLY A 45 -28.43 -9.65 -31.93
N ILE A 46 -28.51 -8.69 -32.85
CA ILE A 46 -29.61 -7.71 -32.97
C ILE A 46 -30.64 -8.17 -33.99
N THR A 47 -31.92 -8.09 -33.64
CA THR A 47 -33.06 -8.40 -34.50
C THR A 47 -34.19 -7.37 -34.32
N ASP A 48 -35.24 -7.46 -35.12
CA ASP A 48 -36.47 -6.65 -35.04
C ASP A 48 -36.21 -5.12 -35.00
N VAL A 49 -35.24 -4.63 -35.78
CA VAL A 49 -34.87 -3.21 -35.84
C VAL A 49 -36.02 -2.37 -36.41
N THR A 50 -36.38 -1.30 -35.74
CA THR A 50 -37.28 -0.27 -36.27
C THR A 50 -36.75 1.11 -35.95
N ILE A 51 -36.86 2.07 -36.88
CA ILE A 51 -36.42 3.45 -36.73
C ILE A 51 -37.64 4.34 -36.80
N THR A 52 -37.71 5.28 -35.85
CA THR A 52 -38.79 6.26 -35.75
C THR A 52 -38.20 7.64 -35.58
N ASP A 53 -38.56 8.54 -36.47
CA ASP A 53 -38.14 9.95 -36.40
C ASP A 53 -39.20 10.80 -35.75
N ASN A 54 -38.78 11.65 -34.82
CA ASN A 54 -39.65 12.61 -34.13
C ASN A 54 -39.19 14.03 -34.50
N GLY A 55 -40.01 14.74 -35.24
CA GLY A 55 -39.71 16.11 -35.62
C GLY A 55 -39.28 16.27 -37.07
N SER A 56 -38.81 17.51 -37.42
CA SER A 56 -38.52 17.90 -38.80
C SER A 56 -37.09 17.56 -39.23
N TYR A 57 -36.23 17.18 -38.32
CA TYR A 57 -34.81 16.95 -38.55
C TYR A 57 -34.40 15.57 -37.98
N PRO A 58 -34.65 14.45 -38.72
CA PRO A 58 -34.24 13.12 -38.28
C PRO A 58 -32.71 12.98 -38.35
N TRP A 59 -32.17 12.09 -37.53
CA TRP A 59 -30.75 11.68 -37.69
C TRP A 59 -30.61 10.92 -39.03
N GLN A 60 -29.50 11.21 -39.70
CA GLN A 60 -29.19 10.61 -41.02
C GLN A 60 -27.91 9.78 -40.93
N GLU A 61 -27.61 9.01 -41.97
CA GLU A 61 -26.34 8.31 -42.07
C GLU A 61 -25.17 9.30 -41.98
N LEU A 62 -24.10 8.85 -41.34
CA LEU A 62 -22.87 9.60 -41.24
C LEU A 62 -22.24 9.86 -42.62
N ASP A 63 -22.20 11.12 -43.03
CA ASP A 63 -21.54 11.58 -44.26
C ASP A 63 -20.38 12.51 -43.89
N LEU A 64 -19.13 12.01 -43.97
CA LEU A 64 -17.92 12.76 -43.67
C LEU A 64 -17.67 13.95 -44.62
N ASN A 65 -18.39 14.03 -45.75
CA ASN A 65 -18.32 15.16 -46.65
C ASN A 65 -19.40 16.21 -46.44
N ALA A 66 -20.35 15.97 -45.52
CA ALA A 66 -21.39 16.93 -45.19
C ALA A 66 -20.78 18.20 -44.57
N ASP A 67 -21.51 19.33 -44.78
CA ASP A 67 -21.10 20.61 -44.21
C ASP A 67 -20.96 20.50 -42.68
N GLY A 68 -19.93 21.11 -42.12
CA GLY A 68 -19.58 21.06 -40.70
C GLY A 68 -18.77 19.84 -40.25
N MET A 69 -18.73 18.73 -41.02
CA MET A 69 -18.00 17.52 -40.65
C MET A 69 -16.46 17.69 -40.63
N LYS A 70 -15.95 18.68 -41.36
CA LYS A 70 -14.51 19.00 -41.39
C LYS A 70 -14.07 19.87 -40.21
N ASP A 71 -15.02 20.52 -39.56
CA ASP A 71 -14.81 21.49 -38.47
C ASP A 71 -15.12 20.90 -37.09
N LEU A 72 -15.27 19.57 -37.00
CA LEU A 72 -15.66 18.85 -35.76
C LEU A 72 -14.66 18.98 -34.61
N GLY A 73 -13.42 19.42 -34.83
CA GLY A 73 -12.37 19.43 -33.84
C GLY A 73 -11.73 18.05 -33.56
N PHE A 74 -12.32 16.97 -34.12
CA PHE A 74 -11.86 15.58 -34.02
C PHE A 74 -11.77 14.94 -35.38
N THR A 75 -10.92 13.92 -35.54
CA THR A 75 -10.79 13.15 -36.75
C THR A 75 -11.59 11.86 -36.65
N ILE A 76 -12.63 11.71 -37.48
CA ILE A 76 -13.35 10.44 -37.68
C ILE A 76 -12.61 9.68 -38.77
N PRO A 77 -12.26 8.40 -38.57
CA PRO A 77 -11.56 7.59 -39.59
C PRO A 77 -12.38 7.43 -40.87
N ASP A 78 -11.71 7.47 -42.01
CA ASP A 78 -12.34 7.23 -43.30
C ASP A 78 -13.04 5.85 -43.33
N GLY A 79 -14.29 5.83 -43.82
CA GLY A 79 -15.09 4.61 -43.89
C GLY A 79 -15.81 4.24 -42.57
N SER A 80 -15.76 5.05 -41.54
CA SER A 80 -16.58 4.90 -40.34
C SER A 80 -18.05 4.95 -40.69
N LYS A 81 -18.85 4.03 -40.12
CA LYS A 81 -20.31 3.99 -40.26
C LYS A 81 -20.96 4.54 -38.99
N GLY A 82 -22.07 5.25 -39.13
CA GLY A 82 -22.76 5.85 -37.98
C GLY A 82 -23.97 6.69 -38.37
N LEU A 83 -24.46 7.46 -37.41
CA LEU A 83 -25.56 8.42 -37.61
C LEU A 83 -25.12 9.81 -37.17
N MET A 84 -25.61 10.86 -37.81
CA MET A 84 -25.37 12.25 -37.44
C MET A 84 -26.68 13.06 -37.43
N SER A 85 -26.69 14.13 -36.59
CA SER A 85 -27.82 15.08 -36.57
C SER A 85 -28.00 15.78 -37.90
N SER A 86 -29.25 16.12 -38.30
CA SER A 86 -29.55 16.77 -39.58
C SER A 86 -29.94 18.25 -39.44
N ASN A 87 -30.01 18.81 -38.25
CA ASN A 87 -30.36 20.21 -38.00
C ASN A 87 -29.18 21.20 -37.96
N TYR A 88 -28.17 20.93 -38.81
CA TYR A 88 -27.00 21.79 -38.97
C TYR A 88 -27.37 23.25 -39.29
N HIS A 89 -26.90 24.21 -38.54
CA HIS A 89 -27.17 25.66 -38.69
C HIS A 89 -28.67 26.03 -38.69
N VAL A 90 -29.49 25.28 -37.97
CA VAL A 90 -30.94 25.61 -37.83
C VAL A 90 -31.22 25.88 -36.34
N ASP A 91 -31.10 27.14 -35.94
CA ASP A 91 -31.27 27.59 -34.57
C ASP A 91 -32.66 27.29 -34.02
N GLY A 92 -32.80 27.09 -32.72
CA GLY A 92 -34.08 26.75 -32.11
C GLY A 92 -34.70 25.42 -32.54
N SER A 93 -33.95 24.56 -33.20
CA SER A 93 -34.41 23.28 -33.77
C SER A 93 -33.97 22.07 -32.94
N SER A 94 -34.66 20.95 -33.18
CA SER A 94 -34.28 19.64 -32.62
C SER A 94 -34.25 18.55 -33.69
N SER A 95 -33.22 17.70 -33.56
CA SER A 95 -33.07 16.45 -34.35
C SER A 95 -33.26 15.27 -33.39
N GLU A 96 -34.25 14.42 -33.66
CA GLU A 96 -34.56 13.28 -32.82
C GLU A 96 -34.88 12.02 -33.62
N THR A 97 -34.21 10.90 -33.29
CA THR A 97 -34.45 9.59 -33.90
C THR A 97 -34.41 8.54 -32.78
N VAL A 98 -35.38 7.60 -32.83
CA VAL A 98 -35.45 6.47 -31.91
C VAL A 98 -35.27 5.17 -32.70
N VAL A 99 -34.24 4.39 -32.29
CA VAL A 99 -33.99 3.06 -32.85
C VAL A 99 -34.43 2.02 -31.84
N ASN A 100 -35.44 1.20 -32.19
CA ASN A 100 -35.85 0.08 -31.35
C ASN A 100 -35.30 -1.21 -31.97
N PHE A 101 -34.86 -2.12 -31.13
CA PHE A 101 -34.31 -3.41 -31.57
C PHE A 101 -34.50 -4.46 -30.47
N ASN A 102 -34.26 -5.74 -30.84
CA ASN A 102 -34.32 -6.85 -29.90
C ASN A 102 -32.92 -7.51 -29.80
N ALA A 103 -32.41 -7.65 -28.58
CA ALA A 103 -31.20 -8.40 -28.30
C ALA A 103 -31.54 -9.87 -28.05
N GLU A 104 -31.02 -10.78 -28.86
CA GLU A 104 -31.30 -12.22 -28.74
C GLU A 104 -30.52 -12.89 -27.60
N LYS A 105 -29.39 -12.30 -27.21
CA LYS A 105 -28.51 -12.72 -26.10
C LYS A 105 -28.07 -11.50 -25.30
N PRO A 106 -27.59 -11.68 -24.05
CA PRO A 106 -26.88 -10.63 -23.39
C PRO A 106 -25.67 -10.21 -24.22
N MET A 107 -25.44 -8.93 -24.36
CA MET A 107 -24.36 -8.39 -25.19
C MET A 107 -23.85 -7.04 -24.70
N LEU A 108 -22.67 -6.67 -25.16
CA LEU A 108 -22.10 -5.35 -25.02
C LEU A 108 -22.40 -4.52 -26.26
N LEU A 109 -23.04 -3.37 -26.09
CA LEU A 109 -23.22 -2.35 -27.13
C LEU A 109 -22.13 -1.29 -26.98
N MET A 110 -21.43 -0.98 -28.07
CA MET A 110 -20.32 -0.04 -28.09
C MET A 110 -20.45 0.94 -29.24
N PHE A 111 -20.21 2.22 -28.99
CA PHE A 111 -20.10 3.23 -30.06
C PHE A 111 -19.38 4.47 -29.54
N LYS A 112 -18.84 5.27 -30.45
CA LYS A 112 -18.28 6.57 -30.16
C LYS A 112 -19.36 7.64 -30.36
N TYR A 113 -19.42 8.58 -29.44
CA TYR A 113 -20.35 9.70 -29.44
C TYR A 113 -19.55 10.99 -29.46
N LEU A 114 -19.78 11.82 -30.47
CA LEU A 114 -19.06 13.06 -30.71
C LEU A 114 -20.06 14.21 -30.81
N VAL A 115 -19.75 15.30 -30.15
CA VAL A 115 -20.47 16.56 -30.23
C VAL A 115 -19.48 17.66 -30.59
N SER A 116 -19.83 18.53 -31.49
CA SER A 116 -19.12 19.77 -31.81
C SER A 116 -20.15 20.88 -31.95
N SER A 117 -20.41 21.56 -30.84
CA SER A 117 -21.43 22.60 -30.71
C SER A 117 -20.98 23.66 -29.70
N GLU A 118 -21.81 24.67 -29.52
CA GLU A 118 -21.61 25.70 -28.50
C GLU A 118 -22.16 25.28 -27.12
N GLU A 119 -21.88 26.10 -26.09
CA GLU A 119 -22.13 25.76 -24.67
C GLU A 119 -23.60 25.44 -24.33
N PHE A 120 -24.57 26.04 -25.05
CA PHE A 120 -26.00 25.91 -24.74
C PHE A 120 -26.76 24.92 -25.63
N ASP A 121 -26.08 24.32 -26.59
CA ASP A 121 -26.63 23.23 -27.39
C ASP A 121 -26.58 21.92 -26.62
N GLU A 122 -27.65 21.13 -26.67
CA GLU A 122 -27.77 19.89 -25.89
C GLU A 122 -27.86 18.66 -26.81
N ALA A 123 -26.81 17.84 -26.77
CA ALA A 123 -26.82 16.56 -27.43
C ALA A 123 -26.99 15.43 -26.39
N THR A 124 -28.01 14.60 -26.55
CA THR A 124 -28.37 13.56 -25.58
C THR A 124 -28.64 12.22 -26.29
N ILE A 125 -28.02 11.17 -25.79
CA ILE A 125 -28.34 9.78 -26.11
C ILE A 125 -29.03 9.14 -24.91
N THR A 126 -30.13 8.45 -25.14
CA THR A 126 -30.89 7.77 -24.08
C THR A 126 -31.13 6.30 -24.45
N LEU A 127 -30.76 5.37 -23.59
CA LEU A 127 -31.05 3.95 -23.74
C LEU A 127 -32.16 3.53 -22.78
N ASP A 128 -33.24 2.88 -23.34
CA ASP A 128 -34.39 2.32 -22.62
C ASP A 128 -35.13 3.34 -21.73
N ASN A 129 -35.02 4.63 -22.00
CA ASN A 129 -35.54 5.72 -21.18
C ASN A 129 -35.01 5.67 -19.70
N LYS A 130 -33.87 5.02 -19.46
CA LYS A 130 -33.28 4.83 -18.13
C LYS A 130 -31.88 5.44 -17.99
N LYS A 131 -31.04 5.28 -19.00
CA LYS A 131 -29.68 5.82 -19.03
C LYS A 131 -29.58 6.87 -20.10
N SER A 132 -28.97 8.01 -19.76
CA SER A 132 -28.76 9.11 -20.68
C SER A 132 -27.34 9.66 -20.58
N TRP A 133 -26.76 9.99 -21.71
CA TRP A 133 -25.48 10.70 -21.84
C TRP A 133 -25.75 12.02 -22.54
N THR A 134 -25.53 13.10 -21.83
CA THR A 134 -25.64 14.44 -22.35
C THR A 134 -24.27 15.08 -22.47
N ILE A 135 -23.97 15.61 -23.63
CA ILE A 135 -22.70 16.31 -23.91
C ILE A 135 -23.02 17.65 -24.52
N SER A 136 -22.31 18.68 -24.09
CA SER A 136 -22.25 20.03 -24.68
C SER A 136 -20.83 20.35 -25.06
N GLU A 137 -20.63 21.38 -25.83
CA GLU A 137 -19.35 21.83 -26.36
C GLU A 137 -18.64 20.78 -27.25
N ILE A 138 -17.34 20.96 -27.49
CA ILE A 138 -16.57 20.07 -28.35
C ILE A 138 -16.05 18.90 -27.52
N ASN A 139 -16.66 17.73 -27.62
CA ASN A 139 -16.29 16.54 -26.86
C ASN A 139 -16.54 15.24 -27.63
N GLN A 140 -15.78 14.20 -27.28
CA GLN A 140 -15.95 12.84 -27.79
C GLN A 140 -15.79 11.84 -26.65
N ILE A 141 -16.77 10.94 -26.52
CA ILE A 141 -16.73 9.83 -25.56
C ILE A 141 -16.96 8.48 -26.24
N GLU A 142 -16.45 7.41 -25.66
CA GLU A 142 -16.81 6.03 -26.03
C GLU A 142 -17.85 5.53 -25.04
N ILE A 143 -18.98 5.00 -25.56
CA ILE A 143 -20.06 4.43 -24.76
C ILE A 143 -19.98 2.91 -24.88
N LYS A 144 -19.99 2.23 -23.73
CA LYS A 144 -20.10 0.78 -23.60
C LYS A 144 -21.23 0.45 -22.65
N GLU A 145 -22.22 -0.28 -23.12
CA GLU A 145 -23.40 -0.63 -22.34
C GLU A 145 -23.77 -2.10 -22.45
N LEU A 146 -24.15 -2.68 -21.31
CA LEU A 146 -24.65 -4.05 -21.23
C LEU A 146 -26.14 -4.09 -21.55
N LEU A 147 -26.51 -4.90 -22.55
CA LEU A 147 -27.89 -5.17 -22.91
C LEU A 147 -28.30 -6.55 -22.39
N SER A 148 -29.45 -6.62 -21.73
CA SER A 148 -30.12 -7.88 -21.41
C SER A 148 -30.77 -8.46 -22.65
N VAL A 149 -31.26 -9.73 -22.57
CA VAL A 149 -32.12 -10.29 -23.63
C VAL A 149 -33.44 -9.52 -23.67
N GLY A 150 -33.89 -9.16 -24.84
CA GLY A 150 -35.20 -8.51 -25.03
C GLY A 150 -35.16 -7.22 -25.82
N LYS A 151 -36.26 -6.46 -25.73
CA LYS A 151 -36.43 -5.22 -26.47
C LYS A 151 -35.73 -4.05 -25.83
N HIS A 152 -35.02 -3.27 -26.64
CA HIS A 152 -34.28 -2.07 -26.27
C HIS A 152 -34.66 -0.91 -27.20
N SER A 153 -34.47 0.32 -26.72
CA SER A 153 -34.63 1.53 -27.48
C SER A 153 -33.46 2.49 -27.27
N LEU A 154 -32.84 2.92 -28.36
CA LEU A 154 -31.79 3.95 -28.37
C LEU A 154 -32.36 5.22 -28.97
N LYS A 155 -32.51 6.24 -28.14
CA LYS A 155 -32.98 7.57 -28.55
C LYS A 155 -31.79 8.49 -28.74
N LEU A 156 -31.69 9.09 -29.90
CA LEU A 156 -30.67 10.07 -30.28
C LEU A 156 -31.34 11.43 -30.36
N SER A 157 -30.89 12.42 -29.65
CA SER A 157 -31.47 13.77 -29.62
C SER A 157 -30.37 14.84 -29.67
N TYR A 158 -30.54 15.83 -30.51
CA TYR A 158 -29.74 17.04 -30.56
C TYR A 158 -30.65 18.26 -30.64
N LYS A 159 -30.58 19.10 -29.62
CA LYS A 159 -31.38 20.31 -29.50
C LYS A 159 -30.46 21.53 -29.58
N LYS A 160 -30.75 22.41 -30.53
CA LYS A 160 -30.07 23.71 -30.68
C LYS A 160 -30.84 24.81 -29.99
N ASP A 161 -30.15 25.72 -29.38
CA ASP A 161 -30.73 26.93 -28.83
C ASP A 161 -30.98 28.01 -29.90
N ASP A 162 -31.31 29.22 -29.55
CA ASP A 162 -31.57 30.36 -30.48
C ASP A 162 -30.34 31.25 -30.68
N SER A 163 -29.14 30.85 -30.27
CA SER A 163 -27.93 31.65 -30.35
C SER A 163 -27.17 31.49 -31.68
N VAL A 164 -26.06 32.19 -31.81
CA VAL A 164 -25.25 32.21 -33.04
C VAL A 164 -24.49 30.91 -33.20
N ASN A 165 -24.50 30.39 -34.43
CA ASN A 165 -23.80 29.16 -34.78
C ASN A 165 -22.25 29.32 -34.66
N GLU A 166 -21.63 28.66 -33.70
CA GLU A 166 -20.19 28.50 -33.56
C GLU A 166 -19.83 27.01 -33.69
N ASN A 167 -18.53 26.74 -33.97
CA ASN A 167 -18.04 25.36 -34.18
C ASN A 167 -18.73 24.65 -35.38
N ALA A 168 -18.76 23.31 -35.34
CA ALA A 168 -19.31 22.51 -36.40
C ALA A 168 -20.83 22.29 -36.29
N ASP A 169 -21.45 22.64 -35.16
CA ASP A 169 -22.91 22.57 -34.92
C ASP A 169 -23.52 21.20 -35.24
N ARG A 170 -22.80 20.14 -34.91
CA ARG A 170 -23.17 18.77 -35.24
C ARG A 170 -22.88 17.79 -34.11
N THR A 171 -23.66 16.73 -34.09
CA THR A 171 -23.40 15.57 -33.24
C THR A 171 -23.53 14.29 -34.08
N CYS A 172 -22.71 13.30 -33.72
CA CYS A 172 -22.79 12.00 -34.39
C CYS A 172 -22.42 10.83 -33.46
N ILE A 173 -22.96 9.65 -33.77
CA ILE A 173 -22.47 8.38 -33.28
C ILE A 173 -21.79 7.61 -34.40
N TYR A 174 -20.69 6.92 -34.12
CA TYR A 174 -19.98 6.11 -35.11
C TYR A 174 -19.25 4.92 -34.48
N ASP A 175 -18.70 4.02 -35.30
CA ASP A 175 -18.08 2.77 -34.85
C ASP A 175 -19.03 1.89 -34.02
N LEU A 176 -20.31 1.87 -34.38
CA LEU A 176 -21.33 1.08 -33.68
C LEU A 176 -21.04 -0.43 -33.83
N LYS A 177 -20.94 -1.12 -32.68
CA LYS A 177 -20.61 -2.55 -32.59
C LYS A 177 -21.38 -3.22 -31.46
N THR A 178 -21.60 -4.53 -31.60
CA THR A 178 -22.05 -5.39 -30.49
C THR A 178 -21.08 -6.55 -30.31
N ALA A 179 -20.99 -7.07 -29.11
CA ALA A 179 -20.21 -8.25 -28.76
C ALA A 179 -21.02 -9.18 -27.85
N THR A 180 -21.26 -10.42 -28.30
CA THR A 180 -21.91 -11.45 -27.48
C THR A 180 -20.92 -12.22 -26.61
N THR A 181 -19.62 -12.06 -26.87
CA THR A 181 -18.53 -12.54 -25.99
C THR A 181 -17.78 -11.33 -25.46
N PHE A 182 -17.79 -11.14 -24.14
CA PHE A 182 -17.16 -9.99 -23.48
C PHE A 182 -16.60 -10.34 -22.09
N SER A 183 -15.74 -9.46 -21.60
CA SER A 183 -15.18 -9.53 -20.25
C SER A 183 -14.98 -8.10 -19.76
N GLU A 184 -15.89 -7.62 -18.91
CA GLU A 184 -15.95 -6.22 -18.48
C GLU A 184 -15.96 -6.08 -16.96
N TYR A 185 -15.46 -4.95 -16.49
CA TYR A 185 -15.64 -4.52 -15.10
C TYR A 185 -16.94 -3.73 -15.02
N VAL A 186 -17.72 -3.98 -13.97
CA VAL A 186 -19.03 -3.36 -13.80
C VAL A 186 -19.25 -2.87 -12.38
N ALA A 187 -20.08 -1.83 -12.27
CA ALA A 187 -20.65 -1.35 -11.03
C ALA A 187 -22.13 -1.77 -10.99
N ASP A 188 -22.52 -2.54 -9.96
CA ASP A 188 -23.86 -3.12 -9.76
C ASP A 188 -24.51 -2.45 -8.53
N TYR A 189 -25.48 -1.54 -8.75
CA TYR A 189 -26.17 -0.85 -7.68
C TYR A 189 -27.50 -1.52 -7.30
N VAL A 190 -27.62 -1.91 -6.03
CA VAL A 190 -28.81 -2.52 -5.45
C VAL A 190 -29.50 -1.52 -4.54
N ALA A 191 -30.57 -0.87 -5.02
CA ALA A 191 -31.27 0.20 -4.31
C ALA A 191 -31.93 -0.24 -3.01
N THR A 192 -32.36 -1.52 -2.89
CA THR A 192 -33.05 -2.03 -1.67
C THR A 192 -32.18 -2.05 -0.42
N ASN A 193 -30.86 -2.14 -0.57
CA ASN A 193 -29.87 -2.10 0.52
C ASN A 193 -28.83 -1.00 0.36
N SER A 194 -29.00 -0.12 -0.64
CA SER A 194 -28.09 1.00 -0.95
C SER A 194 -26.61 0.55 -1.12
N THR A 195 -26.41 -0.60 -1.77
CA THR A 195 -25.08 -1.18 -1.97
C THR A 195 -24.65 -1.09 -3.44
N LEU A 196 -23.46 -0.57 -3.67
CA LEU A 196 -22.78 -0.55 -4.96
C LEU A 196 -21.66 -1.59 -4.94
N THR A 197 -21.66 -2.54 -5.88
CA THR A 197 -20.64 -3.60 -5.97
C THR A 197 -19.85 -3.46 -7.26
N PHE A 198 -18.53 -3.36 -7.16
CA PHE A 198 -17.59 -3.41 -8.27
C PHE A 198 -17.10 -4.83 -8.47
N LYS A 199 -17.27 -5.37 -9.68
CA LYS A 199 -16.89 -6.74 -10.01
C LYS A 199 -16.56 -6.90 -11.49
N LYS A 200 -15.88 -7.99 -11.84
CA LYS A 200 -15.66 -8.40 -13.22
C LYS A 200 -16.72 -9.39 -13.65
N ILE A 201 -17.32 -9.17 -14.81
CA ILE A 201 -18.25 -10.11 -15.44
C ILE A 201 -17.74 -10.56 -16.80
N THR A 202 -18.13 -11.76 -17.20
CA THR A 202 -17.86 -12.31 -18.54
C THR A 202 -19.16 -12.86 -19.12
N SER A 203 -19.23 -13.01 -20.44
CA SER A 203 -20.36 -13.63 -21.10
C SER A 203 -20.75 -15.02 -20.55
N ASP A 204 -19.82 -15.71 -19.87
CA ASP A 204 -20.00 -17.07 -19.34
C ASP A 204 -20.52 -17.12 -17.90
N ASN A 205 -20.54 -15.98 -17.16
CA ASN A 205 -20.92 -15.94 -15.75
C ASN A 205 -22.12 -15.03 -15.44
N LEU A 206 -23.07 -14.92 -16.34
CA LEU A 206 -24.22 -14.01 -16.24
C LEU A 206 -25.45 -14.60 -15.52
N GLU A 207 -25.42 -15.88 -15.12
CA GLU A 207 -26.56 -16.53 -14.48
C GLU A 207 -26.95 -15.83 -13.16
N GLY A 208 -28.22 -15.44 -13.04
CA GLY A 208 -28.76 -14.77 -11.87
C GLY A 208 -28.41 -13.27 -11.75
N LEU A 209 -27.71 -12.67 -12.74
CA LEU A 209 -27.38 -11.25 -12.75
C LEU A 209 -28.48 -10.42 -13.43
N ASP A 210 -28.77 -9.26 -12.84
CA ASP A 210 -29.65 -8.24 -13.44
C ASP A 210 -28.80 -7.18 -14.15
N LEU A 211 -28.55 -7.37 -15.45
CA LEU A 211 -27.72 -6.48 -16.25
C LEU A 211 -28.30 -5.06 -16.38
N SER A 212 -29.63 -4.90 -16.19
CA SER A 212 -30.29 -3.59 -16.36
C SER A 212 -29.90 -2.55 -15.30
N ARG A 213 -29.30 -2.97 -14.20
CA ARG A 213 -28.82 -2.10 -13.13
C ARG A 213 -27.30 -1.95 -13.08
N MET A 214 -26.58 -2.62 -13.99
CA MET A 214 -25.12 -2.58 -14.06
C MET A 214 -24.66 -1.48 -15.01
N ALA A 215 -23.56 -0.85 -14.69
CA ALA A 215 -22.85 0.07 -15.56
C ALA A 215 -21.43 -0.46 -15.82
N VAL A 216 -20.98 -0.39 -17.06
CA VAL A 216 -19.59 -0.74 -17.39
C VAL A 216 -18.63 0.28 -16.82
N VAL A 217 -17.60 -0.22 -16.17
CA VAL A 217 -16.54 0.56 -15.53
C VAL A 217 -15.38 0.68 -16.52
N ASP A 218 -15.48 1.59 -17.47
CA ASP A 218 -14.40 1.86 -18.41
C ASP A 218 -13.87 3.27 -18.14
N ASN A 219 -12.66 3.40 -17.61
CA ASN A 219 -12.06 4.67 -17.21
C ASN A 219 -13.00 5.53 -16.34
N ILE A 220 -13.44 4.99 -15.21
CA ILE A 220 -14.32 5.72 -14.31
C ILE A 220 -13.57 6.90 -13.73
N ASP A 221 -14.00 8.12 -14.04
CA ASP A 221 -13.55 9.31 -13.37
C ASP A 221 -14.21 9.43 -11.98
N ASN A 222 -15.49 8.97 -11.83
CA ASN A 222 -16.17 8.97 -10.52
C ASN A 222 -17.43 8.08 -10.52
N VAL A 223 -17.91 7.74 -9.30
CA VAL A 223 -19.13 6.94 -9.08
C VAL A 223 -20.40 7.62 -9.61
N GLN A 224 -20.42 8.95 -9.76
CA GLN A 224 -21.57 9.71 -10.29
C GLN A 224 -21.86 9.30 -11.74
N ASN A 225 -20.84 8.94 -12.52
CA ASN A 225 -20.98 8.52 -13.90
C ASN A 225 -21.60 7.12 -14.04
N VAL A 226 -21.54 6.29 -13.02
CA VAL A 226 -22.09 4.92 -13.05
C VAL A 226 -23.35 4.75 -12.21
N CYS A 227 -23.62 5.65 -11.27
CA CYS A 227 -24.77 5.57 -10.38
C CYS A 227 -25.42 6.94 -10.14
N THR A 228 -26.58 7.18 -10.73
CA THR A 228 -27.34 8.44 -10.56
C THR A 228 -27.79 8.71 -9.11
N ASN A 229 -27.83 7.68 -8.26
CA ASN A 229 -28.18 7.77 -6.83
C ASN A 229 -26.96 7.73 -5.90
N TYR A 230 -25.81 8.20 -6.36
CA TYR A 230 -24.53 8.12 -5.65
C TYR A 230 -24.58 8.68 -4.23
N SER A 231 -25.32 9.76 -3.96
CA SER A 231 -25.45 10.34 -2.62
C SER A 231 -26.21 9.46 -1.62
N SER A 232 -26.98 8.47 -2.10
CA SER A 232 -27.73 7.53 -1.26
C SER A 232 -27.02 6.18 -1.07
N ILE A 233 -25.85 5.99 -1.68
CA ILE A 233 -25.04 4.78 -1.48
C ILE A 233 -24.57 4.74 -0.03
N LYS A 234 -24.84 3.62 0.66
CA LYS A 234 -24.40 3.37 2.04
C LYS A 234 -23.20 2.43 2.11
N ASN A 235 -23.14 1.47 1.21
CA ASN A 235 -22.11 0.46 1.22
C ASN A 235 -21.50 0.32 -0.18
N ILE A 236 -20.17 0.24 -0.21
CA ILE A 236 -19.43 -0.09 -1.42
C ILE A 236 -18.67 -1.39 -1.19
N VAL A 237 -18.72 -2.29 -2.18
CA VAL A 237 -18.05 -3.59 -2.13
C VAL A 237 -17.22 -3.77 -3.39
N PHE A 238 -15.92 -4.03 -3.21
CA PHE A 238 -15.07 -4.53 -4.29
C PHE A 238 -15.01 -6.05 -4.19
N ASP A 239 -15.48 -6.73 -5.23
CA ASP A 239 -15.36 -8.20 -5.33
C ASP A 239 -13.94 -8.61 -5.72
N GLU A 240 -13.48 -9.78 -5.28
CA GLU A 240 -12.11 -10.27 -5.60
C GLU A 240 -11.82 -10.29 -7.11
N SER A 241 -12.83 -10.46 -7.94
CA SER A 241 -12.68 -10.42 -9.40
C SER A 241 -12.22 -9.06 -9.94
N PHE A 242 -12.37 -7.99 -9.13
CA PHE A 242 -11.96 -6.63 -9.50
C PHE A 242 -10.45 -6.41 -9.40
N LYS A 243 -9.68 -7.28 -8.74
CA LYS A 243 -8.24 -7.12 -8.49
C LYS A 243 -7.35 -6.94 -9.73
N THR A 244 -7.85 -7.28 -10.91
CA THR A 244 -7.12 -7.07 -12.18
C THR A 244 -7.47 -5.76 -12.87
N TYR A 245 -8.40 -4.96 -12.32
CA TYR A 245 -8.63 -3.60 -12.76
C TYR A 245 -7.49 -2.70 -12.24
N ALA A 246 -6.83 -1.97 -13.15
CA ALA A 246 -5.65 -1.18 -12.83
C ALA A 246 -5.78 0.24 -13.40
N PRO A 247 -6.53 1.13 -12.73
CA PRO A 247 -6.74 2.49 -13.18
C PRO A 247 -5.47 3.33 -13.10
N THR A 248 -5.39 4.38 -13.92
CA THR A 248 -4.35 5.42 -13.85
C THR A 248 -4.82 6.67 -13.09
N SER A 249 -6.13 6.85 -12.94
CA SER A 249 -6.75 7.93 -12.17
C SER A 249 -7.87 7.38 -11.28
N LEU A 250 -7.97 7.92 -10.07
CA LEU A 250 -9.08 7.75 -9.13
C LEU A 250 -9.61 9.12 -8.67
N SER A 251 -9.40 10.16 -9.51
CA SER A 251 -9.91 11.51 -9.27
C SER A 251 -11.42 11.47 -9.05
N GLY A 252 -11.89 12.01 -7.91
CA GLY A 252 -13.30 12.06 -7.56
C GLY A 252 -14.02 10.71 -7.50
N PHE A 253 -13.33 9.58 -7.39
CA PHE A 253 -13.94 8.25 -7.54
C PHE A 253 -15.18 8.03 -6.68
N PHE A 254 -15.18 8.49 -5.43
CA PHE A 254 -16.31 8.43 -4.50
C PHE A 254 -16.88 9.82 -4.17
N ILE A 255 -16.62 10.81 -4.99
CA ILE A 255 -17.04 12.20 -4.72
C ILE A 255 -18.54 12.30 -4.46
N GLY A 256 -18.94 12.98 -3.38
CA GLY A 256 -20.32 13.27 -3.04
C GLY A 256 -21.14 12.07 -2.54
N CYS A 257 -20.51 10.94 -2.21
CA CYS A 257 -21.19 9.81 -1.57
C CYS A 257 -21.52 10.12 -0.10
N GLU A 258 -22.39 11.10 0.14
CA GLU A 258 -22.66 11.66 1.47
C GLU A 258 -23.18 10.64 2.49
N SER A 259 -23.92 9.62 2.05
CA SER A 259 -24.48 8.57 2.90
C SER A 259 -23.57 7.35 3.06
N LEU A 260 -22.38 7.34 2.49
CA LEU A 260 -21.46 6.21 2.49
C LEU A 260 -20.97 5.91 3.91
N GLU A 261 -21.33 4.74 4.42
CA GLU A 261 -21.00 4.27 5.78
C GLU A 261 -19.81 3.31 5.77
N THR A 262 -19.72 2.42 4.75
CA THR A 262 -18.68 1.38 4.68
C THR A 262 -18.18 1.13 3.27
N ILE A 263 -16.87 0.81 3.16
CA ILE A 263 -16.25 0.27 1.95
C ILE A 263 -15.58 -1.06 2.35
N SER A 264 -15.86 -2.13 1.63
CA SER A 264 -15.25 -3.44 1.85
C SER A 264 -14.59 -3.97 0.58
N GLY A 265 -13.57 -4.81 0.71
CA GLY A 265 -12.79 -5.35 -0.41
C GLY A 265 -11.89 -4.30 -1.07
N LEU A 266 -11.55 -3.21 -0.37
CA LEU A 266 -10.73 -2.14 -0.92
C LEU A 266 -9.31 -2.63 -1.29
N GLU A 267 -8.87 -3.75 -0.72
CA GLU A 267 -7.65 -4.47 -1.10
C GLU A 267 -7.67 -5.04 -2.53
N TYR A 268 -8.85 -5.12 -3.15
CA TYR A 268 -9.00 -5.54 -4.55
C TYR A 268 -8.98 -4.37 -5.54
N LEU A 269 -8.90 -3.12 -5.06
CA LEU A 269 -8.68 -1.95 -5.90
C LEU A 269 -7.17 -1.76 -6.12
N ASN A 270 -6.68 -2.11 -7.30
CA ASN A 270 -5.25 -2.01 -7.61
C ASN A 270 -4.85 -0.56 -7.92
N THR A 271 -4.12 0.07 -7.00
CA THR A 271 -3.67 1.47 -7.13
C THR A 271 -2.23 1.62 -7.66
N ALA A 272 -1.57 0.54 -8.06
CA ALA A 272 -0.13 0.57 -8.43
C ALA A 272 0.21 1.48 -9.63
N ASN A 273 -0.78 1.82 -10.47
CA ASN A 273 -0.60 2.70 -11.63
C ASN A 273 -1.29 4.07 -11.49
N VAL A 274 -1.88 4.35 -10.34
CA VAL A 274 -2.64 5.59 -10.14
C VAL A 274 -1.68 6.77 -9.99
N GLU A 275 -1.91 7.82 -10.79
CA GLU A 275 -1.16 9.07 -10.80
C GLU A 275 -1.96 10.23 -10.19
N ILE A 276 -3.30 10.13 -10.13
CA ILE A 276 -4.21 11.19 -9.69
C ILE A 276 -5.22 10.60 -8.70
N MET A 277 -5.28 11.18 -7.47
CA MET A 277 -6.22 10.80 -6.39
C MET A 277 -6.96 12.00 -5.78
N ASP A 278 -6.97 13.15 -6.50
CA ASP A 278 -7.69 14.33 -6.03
C ASP A 278 -9.19 14.04 -5.88
N ASN A 279 -9.83 14.67 -4.90
CA ASN A 279 -11.26 14.54 -4.61
C ASN A 279 -11.77 13.11 -4.34
N MET A 280 -10.90 12.09 -4.19
CA MET A 280 -11.31 10.67 -4.20
C MET A 280 -12.45 10.35 -3.22
N PHE A 281 -12.42 10.89 -2.00
CA PHE A 281 -13.45 10.71 -0.97
C PHE A 281 -14.13 12.04 -0.60
N HIS A 282 -14.05 13.06 -1.45
CA HIS A 282 -14.63 14.37 -1.19
C HIS A 282 -16.14 14.25 -0.89
N GLY A 283 -16.58 14.77 0.25
CA GLY A 283 -17.97 14.79 0.66
C GLY A 283 -18.51 13.46 1.20
N CYS A 284 -17.69 12.46 1.47
CA CYS A 284 -18.12 11.22 2.12
C CYS A 284 -18.38 11.43 3.62
N SER A 285 -19.37 12.27 3.94
CA SER A 285 -19.60 12.83 5.28
C SER A 285 -20.08 11.82 6.34
N ALA A 286 -20.64 10.68 5.93
CA ALA A 286 -21.07 9.60 6.84
C ALA A 286 -19.97 8.55 7.12
N LEU A 287 -18.85 8.60 6.41
CA LEU A 287 -17.77 7.60 6.52
C LEU A 287 -17.03 7.76 7.86
N THR A 288 -17.08 6.73 8.70
CA THR A 288 -16.50 6.78 10.07
C THR A 288 -15.12 6.16 10.20
N SER A 289 -14.76 5.28 9.27
CA SER A 289 -13.45 4.60 9.19
C SER A 289 -13.15 4.20 7.74
N LEU A 290 -11.87 4.11 7.40
CA LEU A 290 -11.41 3.77 6.06
C LEU A 290 -10.09 3.01 6.16
N ASP A 291 -10.01 1.84 5.53
CA ASP A 291 -8.79 1.03 5.45
C ASP A 291 -8.09 1.27 4.12
N LEU A 292 -6.94 1.93 4.16
CA LEU A 292 -6.11 2.27 3.00
C LEU A 292 -4.76 1.51 3.00
N THR A 293 -4.61 0.48 3.83
CA THR A 293 -3.33 -0.24 4.02
C THR A 293 -2.78 -0.88 2.74
N ASN A 294 -3.63 -1.14 1.74
CA ASN A 294 -3.23 -1.70 0.45
C ASN A 294 -2.99 -0.66 -0.66
N PHE A 295 -3.14 0.64 -0.35
CA PHE A 295 -2.94 1.69 -1.36
C PHE A 295 -1.46 1.88 -1.67
N ASN A 296 -1.12 1.81 -2.95
CA ASN A 296 0.18 2.21 -3.47
C ASN A 296 0.07 3.61 -4.09
N THR A 297 0.66 4.60 -3.43
CA THR A 297 0.61 6.01 -3.87
C THR A 297 1.93 6.50 -4.47
N ALA A 298 2.87 5.60 -4.78
CA ALA A 298 4.21 5.97 -5.22
C ALA A 298 4.27 6.79 -6.52
N LYS A 299 3.24 6.68 -7.39
CA LYS A 299 3.13 7.44 -8.64
C LYS A 299 2.24 8.68 -8.53
N VAL A 300 1.54 8.86 -7.41
CA VAL A 300 0.54 9.92 -7.27
C VAL A 300 1.18 11.29 -7.21
N THR A 301 0.65 12.22 -8.02
CA THR A 301 1.11 13.60 -8.15
C THR A 301 0.12 14.62 -7.58
N TYR A 302 -1.18 14.29 -7.52
CA TYR A 302 -2.24 15.15 -6.99
C TYR A 302 -3.06 14.43 -5.93
N MET A 303 -3.17 15.02 -4.73
CA MET A 303 -3.98 14.53 -3.60
C MET A 303 -4.86 15.64 -2.99
N ASN A 304 -5.05 16.74 -3.72
CA ASN A 304 -5.90 17.83 -3.23
C ASN A 304 -7.33 17.35 -3.00
N ASN A 305 -8.00 17.88 -1.99
CA ASN A 305 -9.39 17.57 -1.61
C ASN A 305 -9.66 16.06 -1.30
N MET A 306 -8.64 15.19 -1.18
CA MET A 306 -8.83 13.73 -1.14
C MET A 306 -9.82 13.28 -0.08
N PHE A 307 -9.83 13.90 1.10
CA PHE A 307 -10.72 13.59 2.23
C PHE A 307 -11.58 14.81 2.62
N GLU A 308 -11.70 15.81 1.76
CA GLU A 308 -12.49 17.00 2.04
C GLU A 308 -13.92 16.63 2.41
N GLY A 309 -14.43 17.20 3.53
CA GLY A 309 -15.81 16.97 3.99
C GLY A 309 -16.09 15.59 4.59
N CYS A 310 -15.08 14.75 4.82
CA CYS A 310 -15.24 13.49 5.57
C CYS A 310 -15.45 13.75 7.06
N SER A 311 -16.55 14.43 7.41
CA SER A 311 -16.79 15.02 8.72
C SER A 311 -17.03 14.03 9.86
N ALA A 312 -17.40 12.77 9.56
CA ALA A 312 -17.57 11.70 10.54
C ALA A 312 -16.29 10.87 10.79
N LEU A 313 -15.25 11.06 9.98
CA LEU A 313 -14.01 10.26 10.04
C LEU A 313 -13.22 10.58 11.31
N LYS A 314 -12.99 9.58 12.17
CA LYS A 314 -12.36 9.76 13.50
C LYS A 314 -10.86 9.52 13.51
N SER A 315 -10.41 8.62 12.68
CA SER A 315 -9.00 8.25 12.52
C SER A 315 -8.74 7.78 11.10
N LEU A 316 -7.52 7.94 10.63
CA LEU A 316 -7.09 7.52 9.30
C LEU A 316 -5.65 7.03 9.39
N ASP A 317 -5.39 5.82 8.91
CA ASP A 317 -4.05 5.25 8.80
C ASP A 317 -3.49 5.55 7.40
N LEU A 318 -2.46 6.37 7.34
CA LEU A 318 -1.76 6.78 6.12
C LEU A 318 -0.29 6.34 6.14
N THR A 319 0.09 5.40 7.02
CA THR A 319 1.49 5.00 7.23
C THR A 319 2.14 4.37 6.00
N ASN A 320 1.35 3.87 5.03
CA ASN A 320 1.84 3.34 3.76
C ASN A 320 1.84 4.35 2.60
N PHE A 321 1.37 5.60 2.82
CA PHE A 321 1.35 6.61 1.76
C PHE A 321 2.75 7.09 1.42
N ASN A 322 3.12 6.99 0.16
CA ASN A 322 4.31 7.62 -0.40
C ASN A 322 3.89 8.90 -1.13
N THR A 323 4.22 10.06 -0.56
CA THR A 323 3.85 11.36 -1.10
C THR A 323 5.01 12.09 -1.82
N ALA A 324 6.11 11.40 -2.08
CA ALA A 324 7.34 11.99 -2.65
C ALA A 324 7.15 12.66 -4.03
N ASN A 325 6.08 12.31 -4.75
CA ASN A 325 5.75 12.89 -6.06
C ASN A 325 4.60 13.89 -6.01
N VAL A 326 3.95 14.06 -4.86
CA VAL A 326 2.78 14.95 -4.72
C VAL A 326 3.19 16.40 -4.79
N THR A 327 2.49 17.18 -5.62
CA THR A 327 2.74 18.62 -5.84
C THR A 327 1.65 19.52 -5.25
N ASP A 328 0.43 19.02 -5.05
CA ASP A 328 -0.70 19.73 -4.46
C ASP A 328 -1.38 18.89 -3.36
N MET A 329 -1.44 19.43 -2.14
CA MET A 329 -2.13 18.87 -0.97
C MET A 329 -3.20 19.81 -0.42
N SER A 330 -3.62 20.83 -1.22
CA SER A 330 -4.64 21.76 -0.79
C SER A 330 -5.95 21.03 -0.45
N PHE A 331 -6.66 21.52 0.58
CA PHE A 331 -7.94 20.97 1.05
C PHE A 331 -7.93 19.48 1.46
N MET A 332 -6.78 18.81 1.53
CA MET A 332 -6.72 17.33 1.68
C MET A 332 -7.56 16.80 2.84
N PHE A 333 -7.59 17.49 3.99
CA PHE A 333 -8.38 17.12 5.18
C PHE A 333 -9.40 18.21 5.57
N HIS A 334 -9.74 19.13 4.64
CA HIS A 334 -10.69 20.19 4.90
C HIS A 334 -12.03 19.65 5.41
N GLY A 335 -12.50 20.15 6.55
CA GLY A 335 -13.78 19.76 7.12
C GLY A 335 -13.83 18.37 7.77
N CYS A 336 -12.69 17.70 7.98
CA CYS A 336 -12.61 16.46 8.76
C CYS A 336 -12.80 16.73 10.25
N SER A 337 -13.98 17.22 10.63
CA SER A 337 -14.25 17.81 11.95
C SER A 337 -14.26 16.82 13.11
N ALA A 338 -14.43 15.51 12.87
CA ALA A 338 -14.37 14.46 13.89
C ALA A 338 -12.98 13.85 14.07
N LEU A 339 -12.00 14.22 13.22
CA LEU A 339 -10.65 13.65 13.23
C LEU A 339 -9.90 14.12 14.48
N THR A 340 -9.53 13.20 15.37
CA THR A 340 -8.89 13.51 16.67
C THR A 340 -7.38 13.43 16.66
N SER A 341 -6.83 12.62 15.75
CA SER A 341 -5.38 12.44 15.54
C SER A 341 -5.12 12.06 14.09
N LEU A 342 -3.94 12.39 13.59
CA LEU A 342 -3.48 12.09 12.24
C LEU A 342 -1.97 11.87 12.28
N ASP A 343 -1.51 10.70 11.81
CA ASP A 343 -0.08 10.39 11.67
C ASP A 343 0.35 10.71 10.24
N LEU A 344 1.21 11.73 10.11
CA LEU A 344 1.78 12.18 8.84
C LEU A 344 3.31 11.98 8.79
N THR A 345 3.86 11.12 9.65
CA THR A 345 5.31 10.91 9.78
C THR A 345 5.96 10.37 8.50
N ASN A 346 5.19 9.74 7.60
CA ASN A 346 5.66 9.26 6.30
C ASN A 346 5.48 10.27 5.15
N PHE A 347 4.86 11.44 5.41
CA PHE A 347 4.64 12.42 4.35
C PHE A 347 5.94 13.11 3.95
N ASN A 348 6.27 13.02 2.67
CA ASN A 348 7.32 13.80 2.04
C ASN A 348 6.67 14.93 1.25
N THR A 349 6.88 16.17 1.71
CA THR A 349 6.27 17.37 1.11
C THR A 349 7.24 18.20 0.29
N ALA A 350 8.42 17.66 -0.02
CA ALA A 350 9.50 18.42 -0.68
C ALA A 350 9.11 18.99 -2.07
N LYS A 351 8.15 18.39 -2.78
CA LYS A 351 7.64 18.87 -4.07
C LYS A 351 6.36 19.69 -3.98
N VAL A 352 5.74 19.76 -2.79
CA VAL A 352 4.44 20.43 -2.62
C VAL A 352 4.60 21.92 -2.76
N THR A 353 3.73 22.52 -3.58
CA THR A 353 3.69 23.98 -3.83
C THR A 353 2.47 24.65 -3.23
N ASN A 354 1.41 23.90 -2.92
CA ASN A 354 0.14 24.39 -2.38
C ASN A 354 -0.33 23.54 -1.19
N MET A 355 -0.48 24.18 -0.03
CA MET A 355 -1.00 23.59 1.22
C MET A 355 -2.21 24.37 1.77
N SER A 356 -2.84 25.23 0.92
CA SER A 356 -3.99 26.03 1.35
C SER A 356 -5.13 25.13 1.82
N PHE A 357 -5.78 25.51 2.93
CA PHE A 357 -6.93 24.82 3.51
C PHE A 357 -6.67 23.36 3.95
N MET A 358 -5.44 22.89 3.99
CA MET A 358 -5.13 21.46 4.19
C MET A 358 -5.80 20.86 5.44
N PHE A 359 -5.84 21.58 6.56
CA PHE A 359 -6.47 21.15 7.81
C PHE A 359 -7.63 22.05 8.25
N HIS A 360 -8.15 22.88 7.32
CA HIS A 360 -9.25 23.81 7.65
C HIS A 360 -10.45 23.06 8.23
N GLY A 361 -10.94 23.50 9.40
CA GLY A 361 -12.11 22.91 10.04
C GLY A 361 -11.88 21.54 10.70
N CYS A 362 -10.65 21.09 10.89
CA CYS A 362 -10.32 19.91 11.69
C CYS A 362 -10.48 20.23 13.19
N SER A 363 -11.70 20.52 13.61
CA SER A 363 -12.01 21.12 14.91
C SER A 363 -11.79 20.21 16.13
N ALA A 364 -11.74 18.88 15.94
CA ALA A 364 -11.48 17.91 17.00
C ALA A 364 -9.97 17.55 17.13
N LEU A 365 -9.12 18.02 16.22
CA LEU A 365 -7.69 17.68 16.19
C LEU A 365 -6.98 18.37 17.35
N THR A 366 -6.44 17.59 18.29
CA THR A 366 -5.82 18.12 19.52
C THR A 366 -4.31 18.31 19.41
N SER A 367 -3.67 17.58 18.53
CA SER A 367 -2.25 17.64 18.21
C SER A 367 -1.99 17.26 16.75
N LEU A 368 -0.93 17.78 16.17
CA LEU A 368 -0.52 17.50 14.80
C LEU A 368 1.01 17.55 14.73
N ASP A 369 1.61 16.44 14.32
CA ASP A 369 3.05 16.38 14.09
C ASP A 369 3.36 16.71 12.63
N LEU A 370 3.98 17.87 12.39
CA LEU A 370 4.42 18.37 11.09
C LEU A 370 5.94 18.43 10.98
N THR A 371 6.64 17.76 11.88
CA THR A 371 8.13 17.82 11.94
C THR A 371 8.80 17.27 10.68
N ASN A 372 8.08 16.48 9.86
CA ASN A 372 8.55 15.95 8.59
C ASN A 372 8.21 16.81 7.37
N PHE A 373 7.44 17.89 7.54
CA PHE A 373 7.06 18.76 6.43
C PHE A 373 8.24 19.62 5.96
N ASN A 374 8.57 19.50 4.68
CA ASN A 374 9.47 20.40 3.97
C ASN A 374 8.63 21.38 3.17
N THR A 375 8.61 22.65 3.57
CA THR A 375 7.79 23.68 2.96
C THR A 375 8.59 24.63 2.06
N ALA A 376 9.84 24.32 1.76
CA ALA A 376 10.74 25.21 0.98
C ALA A 376 10.24 25.56 -0.43
N ASN A 377 9.31 24.78 -0.99
CA ASN A 377 8.71 25.03 -2.30
C ASN A 377 7.26 25.54 -2.22
N VAL A 378 6.69 25.64 -1.01
CA VAL A 378 5.30 26.08 -0.83
C VAL A 378 5.13 27.55 -1.09
N THR A 379 4.11 27.91 -1.89
CA THR A 379 3.75 29.28 -2.25
C THR A 379 2.47 29.75 -1.57
N TYR A 380 1.53 28.79 -1.30
CA TYR A 380 0.20 29.08 -0.76
C TYR A 380 -0.02 28.31 0.54
N MET A 381 -0.34 29.03 1.65
CA MET A 381 -0.67 28.49 2.98
C MET A 381 -1.95 29.13 3.57
N ASP A 382 -2.80 29.71 2.71
CA ASP A 382 -4.06 30.31 3.16
C ASP A 382 -4.91 29.30 3.91
N ASN A 383 -5.50 29.72 5.05
CA ASN A 383 -6.46 28.93 5.83
C ASN A 383 -5.93 27.55 6.28
N MET A 384 -4.61 27.28 6.26
CA MET A 384 -4.06 25.95 6.46
C MET A 384 -4.56 25.28 7.77
N PHE A 385 -4.69 26.03 8.86
CA PHE A 385 -5.17 25.55 10.17
C PHE A 385 -6.45 26.25 10.62
N HIS A 386 -7.13 27.00 9.75
CA HIS A 386 -8.35 27.74 10.12
C HIS A 386 -9.37 26.83 10.78
N GLY A 387 -9.87 27.21 11.96
CA GLY A 387 -10.90 26.47 12.69
C GLY A 387 -10.42 25.18 13.37
N CYS A 388 -9.11 24.93 13.48
CA CYS A 388 -8.55 23.85 14.30
C CYS A 388 -8.69 24.21 15.80
N SER A 389 -9.93 24.29 16.29
CA SER A 389 -10.26 24.91 17.56
C SER A 389 -9.80 24.12 18.80
N ALA A 390 -9.50 22.81 18.67
CA ALA A 390 -8.98 21.96 19.75
C ALA A 390 -7.47 21.89 19.80
N LEU A 391 -6.75 22.39 18.78
CA LEU A 391 -5.30 22.31 18.68
C LEU A 391 -4.65 23.19 19.73
N THR A 392 -3.81 22.61 20.62
CA THR A 392 -3.23 23.31 21.78
C THR A 392 -1.82 23.86 21.53
N SER A 393 -1.05 23.20 20.70
CA SER A 393 0.29 23.63 20.31
C SER A 393 0.59 23.20 18.88
N LEU A 394 1.50 23.90 18.23
CA LEU A 394 1.91 23.62 16.86
C LEU A 394 3.42 23.83 16.70
N ASP A 395 4.14 22.83 16.21
CA ASP A 395 5.56 22.92 15.90
C ASP A 395 5.75 23.18 14.40
N LEU A 396 6.10 24.41 14.04
CA LEU A 396 6.41 24.89 12.70
C LEU A 396 7.91 25.20 12.52
N THR A 397 8.76 24.65 13.39
CA THR A 397 10.20 24.95 13.37
C THR A 397 10.89 24.50 12.07
N ASN A 398 10.30 23.57 11.34
CA ASN A 398 10.80 23.11 10.05
C ASN A 398 10.19 23.85 8.85
N PHE A 399 9.21 24.71 9.09
CA PHE A 399 8.60 25.48 8.02
C PHE A 399 9.58 26.53 7.47
N ASN A 400 9.96 26.36 6.22
CA ASN A 400 10.65 27.36 5.44
C ASN A 400 9.61 28.10 4.60
N THR A 401 9.34 29.34 4.96
CA THR A 401 8.28 30.14 4.33
C THR A 401 8.80 31.21 3.38
N ALA A 402 10.08 31.17 3.04
CA ALA A 402 10.73 32.17 2.17
C ALA A 402 10.06 32.34 0.78
N LYS A 403 9.33 31.32 0.27
CA LYS A 403 8.58 31.41 -0.99
C LYS A 403 7.09 31.67 -0.80
N VAL A 404 6.60 31.66 0.44
CA VAL A 404 5.16 31.81 0.69
C VAL A 404 4.72 33.25 0.45
N THR A 405 3.66 33.40 -0.32
CA THR A 405 3.11 34.72 -0.67
C THR A 405 1.72 34.98 -0.10
N TYR A 406 1.00 33.92 0.31
CA TYR A 406 -0.35 34.00 0.86
C TYR A 406 -0.46 33.20 2.15
N MET A 407 -0.89 33.85 3.26
CA MET A 407 -1.10 33.28 4.59
C MET A 407 -2.39 33.79 5.24
N ASN A 408 -3.44 34.15 4.45
CA ASN A 408 -4.69 34.62 5.01
C ASN A 408 -5.30 33.59 5.93
N ASN A 409 -5.81 34.01 7.07
CA ASN A 409 -6.57 33.19 7.98
C ASN A 409 -5.83 31.93 8.46
N MET A 410 -4.50 31.85 8.32
CA MET A 410 -3.75 30.60 8.52
C MET A 410 -4.03 29.91 9.84
N PHE A 411 -4.23 30.67 10.94
CA PHE A 411 -4.55 30.17 12.27
C PHE A 411 -5.91 30.67 12.77
N GLU A 412 -6.72 31.33 11.94
CA GLU A 412 -8.00 31.89 12.36
C GLU A 412 -8.86 30.84 13.08
N GLY A 413 -9.44 31.19 14.23
CA GLY A 413 -10.30 30.33 14.98
C GLY A 413 -9.61 29.18 15.75
N CYS A 414 -8.28 29.12 15.78
CA CYS A 414 -7.51 28.17 16.62
C CYS A 414 -7.60 28.58 18.10
N SER A 415 -8.81 28.51 18.68
CA SER A 415 -9.11 29.12 19.97
C SER A 415 -8.41 28.50 21.20
N ALA A 416 -8.00 27.21 21.10
CA ALA A 416 -7.25 26.52 22.17
C ALA A 416 -5.72 26.67 22.01
N LEU A 417 -5.22 27.24 20.91
CA LEU A 417 -3.80 27.30 20.58
C LEU A 417 -3.06 28.23 21.55
N THR A 418 -2.15 27.67 22.36
CA THR A 418 -1.37 28.40 23.37
C THR A 418 0.05 28.71 22.91
N THR A 419 0.61 27.86 22.04
CA THR A 419 2.03 27.95 21.67
C THR A 419 2.23 27.55 20.20
N ILE A 420 2.96 28.38 19.48
CA ILE A 420 3.46 28.09 18.14
C ILE A 420 5.00 28.15 18.21
N TYR A 421 5.65 27.00 17.99
CA TYR A 421 7.10 26.94 17.88
C TYR A 421 7.53 27.26 16.45
N ALA A 422 8.52 28.10 16.29
CA ALA A 422 9.06 28.46 14.98
C ALA A 422 10.58 28.67 15.04
N SER A 423 11.26 28.50 13.91
CA SER A 423 12.67 28.85 13.72
C SER A 423 12.82 30.11 12.88
N ASP A 424 14.04 30.56 12.67
CA ASP A 424 14.38 31.66 11.75
C ASP A 424 14.02 31.40 10.27
N LYS A 425 13.71 30.13 9.92
CA LYS A 425 13.23 29.77 8.58
C LYS A 425 11.77 30.20 8.33
N PHE A 426 11.01 30.48 9.39
CA PHE A 426 9.67 31.05 9.25
C PHE A 426 9.78 32.55 8.96
N ASP A 427 9.95 32.84 7.68
CA ASP A 427 10.12 34.20 7.14
C ASP A 427 8.81 34.70 6.53
N THR A 428 8.46 35.96 6.77
CA THR A 428 7.23 36.59 6.25
C THR A 428 7.51 37.76 5.31
N ASP A 429 8.75 37.97 4.92
CA ASP A 429 9.16 39.11 4.09
C ASP A 429 8.51 39.10 2.69
N ASN A 430 8.22 37.90 2.15
CA ASN A 430 7.56 37.73 0.84
C ASN A 430 6.03 37.62 0.94
N VAL A 431 5.47 37.65 2.13
CA VAL A 431 4.01 37.50 2.33
C VAL A 431 3.30 38.78 1.87
N ARG A 432 2.46 38.64 0.87
CA ARG A 432 1.67 39.74 0.25
C ARG A 432 0.29 39.88 0.88
N ASN A 433 -0.27 38.79 1.39
CA ASN A 433 -1.59 38.76 1.97
C ASN A 433 -1.62 37.83 3.18
N SER A 434 -2.04 38.36 4.33
CA SER A 434 -2.09 37.69 5.64
C SER A 434 -3.26 38.18 6.49
N LEU A 435 -4.37 38.57 5.83
CA LEU A 435 -5.55 39.06 6.53
C LEU A 435 -6.01 38.03 7.56
N ASP A 436 -6.33 38.51 8.77
CA ASP A 436 -6.94 37.70 9.84
C ASP A 436 -6.16 36.44 10.27
N MET A 437 -4.85 36.37 9.99
CA MET A 437 -3.97 35.21 10.23
C MET A 437 -4.13 34.62 11.65
N PHE A 438 -4.30 35.47 12.68
CA PHE A 438 -4.44 35.05 14.07
C PHE A 438 -5.81 35.38 14.69
N THR A 439 -6.78 35.83 13.90
CA THR A 439 -8.12 36.21 14.42
C THR A 439 -8.73 35.03 15.19
N GLY A 440 -9.19 35.28 16.43
CA GLY A 440 -9.81 34.26 17.26
C GLY A 440 -8.86 33.30 18.01
N CYS A 441 -7.53 33.46 17.90
CA CYS A 441 -6.53 32.67 18.64
C CYS A 441 -6.37 33.12 20.09
N LYS A 442 -7.49 33.13 20.83
CA LYS A 442 -7.63 33.80 22.14
C LYS A 442 -6.74 33.22 23.24
N SER A 443 -6.21 32.02 23.08
CA SER A 443 -5.32 31.36 24.06
C SER A 443 -3.83 31.65 23.83
N LEU A 444 -3.46 32.30 22.72
CA LEU A 444 -2.09 32.76 22.52
C LEU A 444 -1.72 33.83 23.55
N LYS A 445 -0.49 33.74 24.03
CA LYS A 445 0.02 34.71 25.00
C LYS A 445 -0.03 36.13 24.42
N ASP A 446 -0.57 37.07 25.21
CA ASP A 446 -0.69 38.49 24.84
C ASP A 446 -1.56 38.76 23.59
N TYR A 447 -2.49 37.83 23.26
CA TYR A 447 -3.43 37.97 22.14
C TYR A 447 -4.24 39.28 22.21
N SER A 448 -4.45 39.87 21.06
CA SER A 448 -5.31 41.06 20.92
C SER A 448 -5.96 41.05 19.53
N ASP A 449 -7.26 41.38 19.46
CA ASP A 449 -8.01 41.50 18.19
C ASP A 449 -7.44 42.58 17.20
N SER A 450 -6.47 43.37 17.65
CA SER A 450 -5.76 44.34 16.82
C SER A 450 -4.39 43.82 16.31
N LYS A 451 -4.04 42.57 16.62
CA LYS A 451 -2.74 41.95 16.33
C LYS A 451 -2.97 40.65 15.56
N THR A 452 -3.51 40.73 14.35
CA THR A 452 -4.03 39.56 13.64
C THR A 452 -3.32 39.22 12.35
N ASP A 453 -2.36 40.02 11.87
CA ASP A 453 -1.63 39.82 10.64
C ASP A 453 -0.23 39.16 10.82
N HIS A 454 0.47 38.92 9.70
CA HIS A 454 1.80 38.26 9.68
C HIS A 454 2.90 39.02 10.45
N THR A 455 2.72 40.31 10.73
CA THR A 455 3.73 41.08 11.49
C THR A 455 3.90 40.58 12.92
N TYR A 456 2.93 39.79 13.41
CA TYR A 456 2.97 39.09 14.71
C TYR A 456 3.44 37.63 14.61
N ALA A 457 3.71 37.14 13.43
CA ALA A 457 4.29 35.80 13.17
C ALA A 457 5.81 35.85 13.36
N ASN A 458 6.26 36.25 14.55
CA ASN A 458 7.66 36.33 14.93
C ASN A 458 7.84 36.01 16.41
N TYR A 459 9.07 35.80 16.84
CA TYR A 459 9.44 35.51 18.24
C TYR A 459 10.07 36.71 18.97
N GLY A 460 9.82 37.93 18.47
CA GLY A 460 10.17 39.17 19.18
C GLY A 460 9.26 39.42 20.38
N THR A 461 9.49 40.54 21.06
CA THR A 461 8.71 40.93 22.27
C THR A 461 7.22 41.15 22.03
N ILE A 462 6.81 41.31 20.78
CA ILE A 462 5.42 41.52 20.38
C ILE A 462 4.82 40.39 19.56
N GLY A 463 5.61 39.37 19.21
CA GLY A 463 5.18 38.26 18.36
C GLY A 463 4.59 37.10 19.16
N TYR A 464 3.89 36.22 18.47
CA TYR A 464 3.19 35.04 19.05
C TYR A 464 4.05 33.77 19.03
N PHE A 465 5.21 33.77 18.35
CA PHE A 465 6.02 32.57 18.19
C PHE A 465 7.01 32.37 19.33
N THR A 466 7.27 31.11 19.62
CA THR A 466 8.29 30.66 20.56
C THR A 466 9.50 30.15 19.76
N PRO A 467 10.71 30.76 19.90
CA PRO A 467 11.87 30.35 19.12
C PRO A 467 12.37 28.98 19.53
N VAL A 468 12.88 28.22 18.54
CA VAL A 468 13.61 26.96 18.75
C VAL A 468 14.86 26.98 17.89
N PHE A 469 15.99 26.56 18.49
CA PHE A 469 17.30 26.55 17.85
C PHE A 469 17.84 25.13 17.75
N ASP A 470 18.34 24.76 16.56
CA ASP A 470 19.13 23.57 16.31
C ASP A 470 20.61 23.99 16.23
N TYR A 471 21.47 23.38 17.07
CA TYR A 471 22.85 23.79 17.19
C TYR A 471 23.76 22.65 17.66
N ALA A 472 25.09 22.86 17.54
CA ALA A 472 26.10 21.97 18.10
C ALA A 472 26.97 22.67 19.12
N GLU A 473 27.38 21.94 20.18
CA GLU A 473 28.32 22.38 21.19
C GLU A 473 29.57 21.50 21.16
N PHE A 474 30.76 22.10 21.22
CA PHE A 474 32.02 21.37 21.29
C PHE A 474 32.70 21.54 22.64
N ASP A 475 32.93 20.41 23.30
CA ASP A 475 33.71 20.37 24.53
C ASP A 475 35.19 20.05 24.21
N ASN A 476 36.03 21.05 24.30
CA ASN A 476 37.49 20.94 24.07
C ASN A 476 38.20 19.97 25.05
N ALA A 477 37.67 19.75 26.24
CA ALA A 477 38.32 18.90 27.25
C ALA A 477 38.17 17.41 26.91
N THR A 478 37.00 17.02 26.34
CA THR A 478 36.70 15.64 25.98
C THR A 478 36.87 15.36 24.48
N GLY A 479 36.84 16.40 23.62
CA GLY A 479 36.77 16.27 22.18
C GLY A 479 35.36 15.85 21.72
N THR A 480 34.31 16.15 22.47
CA THR A 480 32.94 15.74 22.18
C THR A 480 32.16 16.86 21.50
N LEU A 481 31.59 16.57 20.34
CA LEU A 481 30.63 17.43 19.66
C LEU A 481 29.21 16.93 19.95
N THR A 482 28.37 17.78 20.55
CA THR A 482 27.00 17.42 20.93
C THR A 482 25.99 18.25 20.16
N PHE A 483 25.05 17.58 19.46
CA PHE A 483 23.94 18.21 18.74
C PHE A 483 22.72 18.30 19.65
N ARG A 484 22.08 19.48 19.68
CA ARG A 484 20.91 19.76 20.52
C ARG A 484 19.88 20.63 19.84
N ARG A 485 18.66 20.50 20.33
CA ARG A 485 17.52 21.38 20.01
C ARG A 485 16.98 21.98 21.30
N SER A 486 16.82 23.31 21.36
CA SER A 486 16.40 24.00 22.60
C SER A 486 15.74 25.34 22.29
N LEU A 487 14.96 25.85 23.27
CA LEU A 487 14.35 27.20 23.23
C LEU A 487 15.36 28.33 23.36
N SER A 488 16.63 28.02 23.65
CA SER A 488 17.73 28.99 23.75
C SER A 488 19.01 28.36 23.24
N LYS A 489 19.80 29.12 22.47
CA LYS A 489 21.13 28.72 22.00
C LYS A 489 22.19 29.32 22.93
N PRO A 490 23.06 28.49 23.53
CA PRO A 490 24.15 28.96 24.37
C PRO A 490 25.16 29.83 23.58
N ALA A 491 25.75 30.79 24.28
CA ALA A 491 26.81 31.59 23.67
C ALA A 491 28.02 30.68 23.34
N GLY A 492 28.47 30.73 22.09
CA GLY A 492 29.56 29.89 21.58
C GLY A 492 29.12 28.56 20.96
N ALA A 493 27.86 28.23 21.01
CA ALA A 493 27.32 27.09 20.27
C ALA A 493 27.30 27.40 18.75
N TYR A 494 27.53 26.38 17.93
CA TYR A 494 27.69 26.46 16.49
C TYR A 494 26.34 26.31 15.78
N ASP A 495 26.15 27.02 14.67
CA ASP A 495 25.09 26.76 13.71
C ASP A 495 25.40 25.49 12.92
N LEU A 496 24.35 24.76 12.49
CA LEU A 496 24.52 23.49 11.77
C LEU A 496 25.27 23.66 10.46
N ASN A 497 24.85 24.62 9.64
CA ASN A 497 25.52 25.00 8.40
C ASN A 497 25.54 26.52 8.28
N VAL A 498 26.59 27.07 7.70
CA VAL A 498 26.75 28.47 7.37
C VAL A 498 26.65 28.68 5.86
N GLU A 499 26.73 29.94 5.39
CA GLU A 499 26.52 30.32 3.98
C GLU A 499 27.36 29.56 2.94
N SER A 500 28.50 28.95 3.35
CA SER A 500 29.38 28.13 2.50
C SER A 500 29.04 26.63 2.49
N ASN A 501 27.92 26.19 3.08
CA ASN A 501 27.62 24.79 3.40
C ASN A 501 28.61 24.12 4.36
N ASP A 502 29.61 24.82 4.89
CA ASP A 502 30.48 24.30 5.92
C ASP A 502 29.77 24.28 7.28
N PRO A 503 29.97 23.26 8.14
CA PRO A 503 29.41 23.27 9.48
C PRO A 503 30.11 24.30 10.35
N GLY A 504 29.38 24.95 11.27
CA GLY A 504 29.95 26.00 12.13
C GLY A 504 31.14 25.59 12.98
N TRP A 505 31.30 24.28 13.23
CA TRP A 505 32.42 23.67 13.97
C TRP A 505 33.58 23.19 13.10
N ASN A 506 33.59 23.49 11.79
CA ASN A 506 34.63 23.00 10.86
C ASN A 506 36.08 23.18 11.36
N ALA A 507 36.36 24.33 12.01
CA ALA A 507 37.69 24.56 12.60
C ALA A 507 38.08 23.60 13.75
N GLN A 508 37.13 22.82 14.26
CA GLN A 508 37.34 21.82 15.37
C GLN A 508 37.42 20.39 14.84
N SER A 509 37.21 20.12 13.55
CA SER A 509 37.13 18.77 12.98
C SER A 509 38.25 17.84 13.44
N ALA A 510 39.52 18.29 13.36
CA ALA A 510 40.69 17.51 13.80
C ALA A 510 40.75 17.26 15.34
N ASN A 511 39.90 17.87 16.13
CA ASN A 511 39.82 17.69 17.58
C ASN A 511 38.66 16.81 18.01
N ILE A 512 37.69 16.51 17.12
CA ILE A 512 36.51 15.72 17.42
C ILE A 512 36.89 14.25 17.55
N LYS A 513 36.57 13.65 18.69
CA LYS A 513 36.79 12.23 19.01
C LYS A 513 35.48 11.46 19.18
N LYS A 514 34.44 12.16 19.64
CA LYS A 514 33.10 11.62 19.87
C LYS A 514 32.03 12.61 19.39
N VAL A 515 30.98 12.07 18.81
CA VAL A 515 29.78 12.80 18.45
C VAL A 515 28.61 12.27 19.25
N VAL A 516 27.74 13.17 19.73
CA VAL A 516 26.52 12.82 20.44
C VAL A 516 25.34 13.56 19.82
N PHE A 517 24.35 12.85 19.35
CA PHE A 517 23.05 13.41 19.00
C PHE A 517 22.13 13.25 20.23
N ASP A 518 21.94 14.34 20.97
CA ASP A 518 21.06 14.36 22.16
C ASP A 518 19.60 14.04 21.72
N ALA A 519 18.81 13.41 22.58
CA ALA A 519 17.42 13.06 22.29
C ALA A 519 16.57 14.27 21.88
N SER A 520 16.93 15.49 22.33
CA SER A 520 16.25 16.71 21.90
C SER A 520 16.41 17.00 20.40
N PHE A 521 17.48 16.48 19.77
CA PHE A 521 17.75 16.69 18.35
C PHE A 521 16.87 15.84 17.42
N ALA A 522 16.13 14.87 17.94
CA ALA A 522 15.26 13.99 17.16
C ALA A 522 14.21 14.72 16.31
N ASN A 523 13.82 15.92 16.73
CA ASN A 523 12.88 16.79 16.00
C ASN A 523 13.57 17.83 15.10
N ALA A 524 14.91 17.89 15.08
CA ALA A 524 15.63 18.72 14.13
C ALA A 524 15.49 18.14 12.70
N ARG A 525 15.43 19.01 11.71
CA ARG A 525 15.31 18.64 10.29
C ARG A 525 16.33 19.42 9.48
N PRO A 526 17.61 19.02 9.51
CA PRO A 526 18.62 19.66 8.67
C PRO A 526 18.28 19.45 7.20
N THR A 527 18.62 20.42 6.38
CA THR A 527 18.47 20.33 4.91
C THR A 527 19.78 19.93 4.23
N SER A 528 20.90 20.03 4.94
CA SER A 528 22.23 19.58 4.50
C SER A 528 23.00 18.98 5.67
N CYS A 529 23.71 17.89 5.42
CA CYS A 529 24.72 17.30 6.30
C CYS A 529 26.13 17.38 5.65
N CYS A 530 26.28 18.25 4.64
CA CYS A 530 27.54 18.43 3.94
C CYS A 530 28.66 18.74 4.93
N ARG A 531 29.75 17.96 4.84
CA ARG A 531 30.98 18.10 5.63
C ARG A 531 30.81 18.00 7.16
N TRP A 532 29.70 17.55 7.71
CA TRP A 532 29.48 17.57 9.16
C TRP A 532 30.59 16.91 9.98
N PHE A 533 31.21 15.86 9.47
CA PHE A 533 32.31 15.14 10.11
C PHE A 533 33.55 15.05 9.21
N ALA A 534 33.62 15.88 8.16
CA ALA A 534 34.79 15.91 7.29
C ALA A 534 36.06 16.22 8.10
N ASP A 535 37.16 15.52 7.82
CA ASP A 535 38.47 15.68 8.49
C ASP A 535 38.45 15.39 10.01
N CYS A 536 37.40 14.68 10.49
CA CYS A 536 37.36 14.19 11.88
C CYS A 536 38.24 12.92 12.05
N PHE A 537 39.55 13.10 11.87
CA PHE A 537 40.54 12.00 11.82
C PHE A 537 40.54 11.11 13.06
N TYR A 538 40.15 11.64 14.21
CA TYR A 538 40.15 10.94 15.50
C TYR A 538 38.75 10.52 15.97
N LEU A 539 37.74 10.71 15.18
CA LEU A 539 36.37 10.31 15.52
C LEU A 539 36.27 8.78 15.60
N THR A 540 35.96 8.27 16.77
CA THR A 540 35.86 6.82 17.06
C THR A 540 34.43 6.38 17.38
N GLU A 541 33.57 7.29 17.81
CA GLU A 541 32.22 6.97 18.32
C GLU A 541 31.20 8.04 17.94
N ILE A 542 30.04 7.59 17.46
CA ILE A 542 28.85 8.42 17.25
C ILE A 542 27.72 7.79 18.07
N GLU A 543 27.23 8.52 19.07
CA GLU A 543 26.16 8.10 19.98
C GLU A 543 24.87 8.83 19.63
N GLY A 544 23.73 8.14 19.68
CA GLY A 544 22.43 8.72 19.44
C GLY A 544 22.18 9.11 17.98
N ILE A 545 22.88 8.49 17.01
CA ILE A 545 22.73 8.83 15.58
C ILE A 545 21.28 8.61 15.08
N GLU A 546 20.51 7.76 15.75
CA GLU A 546 19.07 7.56 15.52
C GLU A 546 18.26 8.84 15.76
N ASN A 547 18.80 9.83 16.48
CA ASN A 547 18.19 11.14 16.68
C ASN A 547 18.49 12.12 15.52
N LEU A 548 19.31 11.74 14.53
CA LEU A 548 19.53 12.52 13.33
C LEU A 548 18.48 12.13 12.27
N ASN A 549 17.51 12.98 12.03
CA ASN A 549 16.53 12.79 10.96
C ASN A 549 17.01 13.45 9.66
N THR A 550 17.25 12.64 8.64
CA THR A 550 17.79 13.10 7.37
C THR A 550 16.72 13.26 6.26
N GLN A 551 15.44 13.18 6.60
CA GLN A 551 14.35 13.22 5.61
C GLN A 551 14.37 14.44 4.68
N ASN A 552 14.80 15.61 5.20
CA ASN A 552 14.85 16.85 4.42
C ASN A 552 16.25 17.15 3.87
N VAL A 553 17.21 16.23 4.05
CA VAL A 553 18.58 16.42 3.57
C VAL A 553 18.64 16.19 2.06
N THR A 554 19.20 17.16 1.36
CA THR A 554 19.46 17.10 -0.08
C THR A 554 20.95 16.93 -0.41
N ASP A 555 21.85 17.24 0.53
CA ASP A 555 23.28 17.21 0.35
C ASP A 555 23.96 16.47 1.53
N MET A 556 24.58 15.33 1.24
CA MET A 556 25.39 14.51 2.16
C MET A 556 26.87 14.44 1.72
N SER A 557 27.28 15.31 0.81
CA SER A 557 28.64 15.31 0.30
C SER A 557 29.66 15.53 1.43
N TRP A 558 30.75 14.76 1.39
CA TRP A 558 31.85 14.84 2.37
C TRP A 558 31.46 14.53 3.82
N MET A 559 30.26 13.98 4.11
CA MET A 559 29.73 13.91 5.47
C MET A 559 30.69 13.18 6.43
N PHE A 560 31.31 12.09 6.03
CA PHE A 560 32.27 11.30 6.82
C PHE A 560 33.65 11.25 6.19
N ASN A 561 33.95 12.20 5.31
CA ASN A 561 35.23 12.23 4.61
C ASN A 561 36.41 12.20 5.60
N CYS A 562 37.39 11.33 5.36
CA CYS A 562 38.60 11.16 6.18
C CYS A 562 38.36 10.84 7.68
N CYS A 563 37.27 10.17 8.01
CA CYS A 563 37.03 9.63 9.35
C CYS A 563 37.83 8.33 9.58
N TYR A 564 39.17 8.43 9.57
CA TYR A 564 40.10 7.28 9.60
C TYR A 564 39.92 6.33 10.79
N ALA A 565 39.58 6.89 11.97
CA ALA A 565 39.48 6.12 13.22
C ALA A 565 38.11 5.47 13.45
N LEU A 566 37.12 5.76 12.58
CA LEU A 566 35.76 5.22 12.74
C LEU A 566 35.72 3.76 12.27
N THR A 567 35.45 2.84 13.22
CA THR A 567 35.48 1.39 12.95
C THR A 567 34.08 0.78 12.72
N SER A 568 33.04 1.48 13.13
CA SER A 568 31.64 1.09 12.91
C SER A 568 30.76 2.33 12.73
N LEU A 569 29.76 2.23 11.88
CA LEU A 569 28.80 3.31 11.62
C LEU A 569 27.45 2.69 11.31
N ASP A 570 26.44 3.08 12.08
CA ASP A 570 25.04 2.71 11.83
C ASP A 570 24.30 3.88 11.18
N VAL A 571 23.93 3.72 9.90
CA VAL A 571 23.15 4.70 9.13
C VAL A 571 21.77 4.14 8.77
N SER A 572 21.29 3.16 9.53
CA SER A 572 20.00 2.49 9.26
C SER A 572 18.79 3.41 9.39
N ASN A 573 18.91 4.52 10.14
CA ASN A 573 17.87 5.54 10.26
C ASN A 573 17.94 6.62 9.15
N PHE A 574 18.97 6.64 8.29
CA PHE A 574 19.09 7.66 7.25
C PHE A 574 18.02 7.49 6.17
N ASN A 575 17.24 8.53 5.94
CA ASN A 575 16.35 8.65 4.80
C ASN A 575 17.04 9.45 3.72
N THR A 576 17.38 8.83 2.60
CA THR A 576 18.15 9.45 1.51
C THR A 576 17.31 9.75 0.26
N GLN A 577 15.98 9.61 0.33
CA GLN A 577 15.10 9.77 -0.83
C GLN A 577 15.14 11.18 -1.48
N ASN A 578 15.58 12.19 -0.74
CA ASN A 578 15.71 13.57 -1.22
C ASN A 578 17.15 13.99 -1.50
N VAL A 579 18.13 13.10 -1.26
CA VAL A 579 19.55 13.43 -1.44
C VAL A 579 19.89 13.47 -2.93
N GLU A 580 20.58 14.54 -3.33
CA GLU A 580 21.03 14.81 -4.70
C GLU A 580 22.56 14.64 -4.82
N ASP A 581 23.30 14.88 -3.73
CA ASP A 581 24.79 14.80 -3.74
C ASP A 581 25.31 13.92 -2.58
N MET A 582 26.09 12.89 -2.91
CA MET A 582 26.82 11.98 -2.00
C MET A 582 28.33 11.94 -2.33
N THR A 583 28.87 12.97 -3.01
CA THR A 583 30.29 13.06 -3.35
C THR A 583 31.15 12.89 -2.10
N ASP A 584 32.20 12.05 -2.18
CA ASP A 584 33.19 11.82 -1.12
C ASP A 584 32.60 11.45 0.27
N MET A 585 31.32 10.99 0.34
CA MET A 585 30.61 10.80 1.60
C MET A 585 31.35 9.95 2.61
N PHE A 586 32.04 8.91 2.18
CA PHE A 586 32.85 7.99 3.02
C PHE A 586 34.31 7.94 2.58
N LEU A 587 34.77 8.88 1.78
CA LEU A 587 36.16 8.88 1.28
C LEU A 587 37.13 8.77 2.45
N GLY A 588 38.09 7.84 2.38
CA GLY A 588 39.11 7.66 3.40
C GLY A 588 38.61 7.08 4.74
N CYS A 589 37.45 6.50 4.82
CA CYS A 589 36.99 5.79 6.04
C CYS A 589 37.76 4.46 6.21
N GLU A 590 39.08 4.56 6.48
CA GLU A 590 40.00 3.41 6.54
C GLU A 590 39.69 2.42 7.67
N GLY A 591 38.98 2.83 8.73
CA GLY A 591 38.61 1.99 9.86
C GLY A 591 37.38 1.09 9.64
N LEU A 592 36.51 1.43 8.67
CA LEU A 592 35.25 0.73 8.45
C LEU A 592 35.48 -0.60 7.74
N SER A 593 35.00 -1.71 8.30
CA SER A 593 35.07 -3.04 7.67
C SER A 593 33.76 -3.48 7.03
N LEU A 594 32.64 -2.89 7.43
CA LEU A 594 31.30 -3.16 6.94
C LEU A 594 30.48 -1.86 6.91
N LEU A 595 29.69 -1.67 5.85
CA LEU A 595 28.77 -0.57 5.73
C LEU A 595 27.40 -1.09 5.24
N ASP A 596 26.34 -0.75 5.97
CA ASP A 596 24.98 -1.14 5.60
C ASP A 596 24.20 0.06 5.05
N LEU A 597 24.03 0.08 3.73
CA LEU A 597 23.28 1.07 2.96
C LEU A 597 21.97 0.48 2.41
N SER A 598 21.46 -0.61 3.00
CA SER A 598 20.27 -1.30 2.51
C SER A 598 18.99 -0.44 2.56
N ASN A 599 18.98 0.60 3.41
CA ASN A 599 17.91 1.59 3.49
C ASN A 599 18.08 2.79 2.53
N PHE A 600 19.25 2.95 1.88
CA PHE A 600 19.50 4.07 0.99
C PHE A 600 18.64 3.98 -0.28
N ASN A 601 17.91 5.05 -0.56
CA ASN A 601 17.25 5.30 -1.83
C ASN A 601 18.06 6.36 -2.59
N THR A 602 18.63 6.00 -3.72
CA THR A 602 19.51 6.88 -4.51
C THR A 602 18.91 7.28 -5.86
N GLU A 603 17.58 7.15 -6.02
CA GLU A 603 16.89 7.48 -7.27
C GLU A 603 17.06 8.94 -7.72
N ARG A 604 17.38 9.85 -6.77
CA ARG A 604 17.57 11.28 -7.03
C ARG A 604 19.03 11.73 -6.99
N VAL A 605 19.95 10.81 -6.64
CA VAL A 605 21.37 11.17 -6.49
C VAL A 605 22.01 11.38 -7.87
N GLU A 606 22.56 12.56 -8.06
CA GLU A 606 23.21 12.99 -9.30
C GLU A 606 24.73 12.81 -9.25
N ASN A 607 25.33 12.83 -8.04
CA ASN A 607 26.79 12.74 -7.88
C ASN A 607 27.18 11.78 -6.75
N MET A 608 28.07 10.84 -7.05
CA MET A 608 28.66 9.85 -6.12
C MET A 608 30.17 9.72 -6.31
N SER A 609 30.84 10.72 -6.89
CA SER A 609 32.27 10.65 -7.15
C SER A 609 33.03 10.33 -5.87
N SER A 610 33.98 9.41 -5.95
CA SER A 610 34.88 8.97 -4.86
C SER A 610 34.17 8.54 -3.55
N MET A 611 32.86 8.20 -3.60
CA MET A 611 32.04 7.97 -2.39
C MET A 611 32.66 7.01 -1.38
N PHE A 612 33.40 5.99 -1.81
CA PHE A 612 34.09 5.01 -0.95
C PHE A 612 35.62 4.99 -1.17
N SER A 613 36.15 5.92 -1.95
CA SER A 613 37.57 5.94 -2.28
C SER A 613 38.44 5.90 -1.01
N GLY A 614 39.48 5.07 -0.98
CA GLY A 614 40.37 4.95 0.17
C GLY A 614 39.81 4.16 1.37
N CYS A 615 38.66 3.53 1.27
CA CYS A 615 38.12 2.65 2.33
C CYS A 615 38.85 1.29 2.32
N SER A 616 40.13 1.30 2.69
CA SER A 616 41.05 0.16 2.51
C SER A 616 40.69 -1.10 3.30
N THR A 617 39.99 -0.99 4.45
CA THR A 617 39.57 -2.14 5.27
C THR A 617 38.17 -2.63 4.96
N LEU A 618 37.39 -1.90 4.12
CA LEU A 618 35.99 -2.20 3.84
C LEU A 618 35.87 -3.51 3.06
N GLN A 619 35.15 -4.49 3.64
CA GLN A 619 34.97 -5.81 3.08
C GLN A 619 33.58 -6.00 2.46
N THR A 620 32.56 -5.38 3.03
CA THR A 620 31.17 -5.59 2.61
C THR A 620 30.38 -4.29 2.65
N ILE A 621 29.70 -3.97 1.53
CA ILE A 621 28.69 -2.93 1.47
C ILE A 621 27.34 -3.62 1.21
N PHE A 622 26.41 -3.55 2.17
CA PHE A 622 25.05 -3.99 1.93
C PHE A 622 24.26 -2.91 1.23
N ALA A 623 23.48 -3.29 0.20
CA ALA A 623 22.58 -2.40 -0.52
C ALA A 623 21.28 -3.13 -0.87
N SER A 624 20.25 -2.37 -1.26
CA SER A 624 18.95 -2.88 -1.74
C SER A 624 18.75 -2.50 -3.21
N ASP A 625 17.58 -2.88 -3.78
CA ASP A 625 17.18 -2.48 -5.14
C ASP A 625 16.92 -0.96 -5.27
N LYS A 626 16.82 -0.23 -4.15
CA LYS A 626 16.70 1.23 -4.14
C LYS A 626 18.03 1.95 -4.30
N PHE A 627 19.15 1.25 -4.17
CA PHE A 627 20.47 1.81 -4.51
C PHE A 627 20.70 1.70 -6.01
N VAL A 628 20.37 2.73 -6.72
CA VAL A 628 20.47 2.83 -8.18
C VAL A 628 21.44 3.93 -8.58
N THR A 629 22.01 3.85 -9.78
CA THR A 629 23.00 4.83 -10.29
C THR A 629 22.61 5.40 -11.66
N ASP A 630 21.34 5.26 -12.04
CA ASP A 630 20.84 5.63 -13.37
C ASP A 630 20.86 7.15 -13.63
N GLN A 631 20.77 7.97 -12.57
CA GLN A 631 20.80 9.43 -12.63
C GLN A 631 22.19 10.02 -12.33
N VAL A 632 23.18 9.18 -11.99
CA VAL A 632 24.49 9.63 -11.55
C VAL A 632 25.33 10.10 -12.74
N PHE A 633 25.65 11.40 -12.78
CA PHE A 633 26.53 12.01 -13.78
C PHE A 633 28.00 11.97 -13.32
N GLY A 634 28.25 12.10 -12.01
CA GLY A 634 29.58 12.01 -11.37
C GLY A 634 29.69 10.74 -10.56
N GLY A 635 30.35 9.73 -11.08
CA GLY A 635 30.52 8.42 -10.41
C GLY A 635 31.92 7.85 -10.59
N ASP A 636 32.87 8.70 -10.96
CA ASP A 636 34.27 8.30 -11.16
C ASP A 636 34.98 8.08 -9.82
N ASP A 637 36.00 7.24 -9.81
CA ASP A 637 36.88 6.98 -8.67
C ASP A 637 36.18 6.45 -7.40
N MET A 638 34.92 5.97 -7.52
CA MET A 638 34.06 5.60 -6.41
C MET A 638 34.67 4.55 -5.48
N PHE A 639 35.48 3.63 -6.02
CA PHE A 639 36.05 2.49 -5.28
C PHE A 639 37.58 2.47 -5.25
N ILE A 640 38.26 3.53 -5.69
CA ILE A 640 39.75 3.53 -5.68
C ILE A 640 40.28 3.22 -4.28
N GLY A 641 41.18 2.24 -4.13
CA GLY A 641 41.81 1.89 -2.86
C GLY A 641 40.91 1.06 -1.91
N CYS A 642 39.79 0.51 -2.36
CA CYS A 642 38.94 -0.41 -1.57
C CYS A 642 39.49 -1.86 -1.65
N GLU A 643 40.73 -2.10 -1.31
CA GLU A 643 41.47 -3.32 -1.61
C GLU A 643 40.88 -4.62 -1.03
N ASN A 644 40.07 -4.52 0.01
CA ASN A 644 39.44 -5.65 0.69
C ASN A 644 37.97 -5.88 0.33
N LEU A 645 37.41 -5.06 -0.56
CA LEU A 645 35.99 -5.09 -0.89
C LEU A 645 35.61 -6.34 -1.67
N LYS A 646 34.51 -6.99 -1.26
CA LYS A 646 33.99 -8.25 -1.83
C LYS A 646 32.48 -8.15 -2.02
N GLY A 647 32.06 -8.43 -3.25
CA GLY A 647 30.66 -8.51 -3.62
C GLY A 647 30.41 -9.70 -4.55
N PHE A 648 29.74 -9.49 -5.68
CA PHE A 648 29.69 -10.48 -6.75
C PHE A 648 31.08 -10.70 -7.38
N ILE A 649 31.88 -9.64 -7.41
CA ILE A 649 33.29 -9.69 -7.76
C ILE A 649 34.15 -9.17 -6.59
N ASP A 650 35.36 -9.67 -6.42
CA ASP A 650 36.37 -9.10 -5.52
C ASP A 650 36.96 -7.83 -6.15
N TYR A 651 37.43 -6.90 -5.30
CA TYR A 651 38.07 -5.68 -5.77
C TYR A 651 39.21 -5.94 -6.75
N ILE A 652 39.21 -5.21 -7.85
CA ILE A 652 40.22 -5.27 -8.89
C ILE A 652 40.76 -3.85 -9.08
N SER A 653 42.06 -3.65 -8.85
CA SER A 653 42.73 -2.37 -9.12
C SER A 653 42.88 -2.16 -10.63
N ASP A 654 41.79 -1.76 -11.27
CA ASP A 654 41.69 -1.46 -12.70
C ASP A 654 40.84 -0.20 -12.87
N SER A 655 41.39 0.83 -13.46
CA SER A 655 40.73 2.13 -13.66
C SER A 655 39.36 2.07 -14.42
N GLY A 656 39.03 0.92 -14.99
CA GLY A 656 37.73 0.68 -15.61
C GLY A 656 36.67 0.07 -14.67
N LYS A 657 37.05 -0.26 -13.41
CA LYS A 657 36.15 -0.94 -12.44
C LYS A 657 35.99 -0.21 -11.12
N ASP A 658 36.39 1.02 -11.05
CA ASP A 658 36.36 1.87 -9.87
C ASP A 658 35.22 2.88 -9.84
N ASN A 659 34.30 2.81 -10.81
CA ASN A 659 33.19 3.77 -10.97
C ASN A 659 31.84 3.21 -10.53
N ASN A 660 30.80 4.07 -10.57
CA ASN A 660 29.43 3.79 -10.13
C ASN A 660 28.75 2.60 -10.82
N LYS A 661 29.20 2.15 -11.99
CA LYS A 661 28.65 0.97 -12.69
C LYS A 661 28.82 -0.32 -11.89
N TYR A 662 29.80 -0.35 -10.97
CA TYR A 662 30.06 -1.50 -10.09
C TYR A 662 29.40 -1.34 -8.70
N ALA A 663 28.64 -0.26 -8.46
CA ALA A 663 27.87 -0.05 -7.25
C ALA A 663 26.54 -0.84 -7.27
N ASN A 664 26.62 -2.14 -7.44
CA ASN A 664 25.48 -3.04 -7.45
C ASN A 664 25.85 -4.45 -6.97
N TYR A 665 24.88 -5.23 -6.52
CA TYR A 665 25.07 -6.59 -6.02
C TYR A 665 24.98 -7.66 -7.13
N LYS A 666 24.56 -7.32 -8.34
CA LYS A 666 24.35 -8.30 -9.44
C LYS A 666 25.65 -8.65 -10.14
N THR A 667 26.48 -7.65 -10.41
CA THR A 667 27.71 -7.78 -11.18
C THR A 667 28.90 -7.02 -10.57
N GLY A 668 28.67 -6.29 -9.49
CA GLY A 668 29.61 -5.35 -8.89
C GLY A 668 30.07 -5.74 -7.48
N TYR A 669 30.42 -4.72 -6.70
CA TYR A 669 31.06 -4.86 -5.38
C TYR A 669 30.07 -4.92 -4.21
N PHE A 670 28.77 -4.72 -4.43
CA PHE A 670 27.81 -4.74 -3.34
C PHE A 670 27.26 -6.13 -3.06
N THR A 671 26.65 -6.26 -1.90
CA THR A 671 25.95 -7.44 -1.42
C THR A 671 24.52 -7.04 -1.06
N LYS A 672 23.53 -7.77 -1.56
CA LYS A 672 22.13 -7.52 -1.17
C LYS A 672 21.87 -8.12 0.21
N LEU A 673 21.29 -7.34 1.12
CA LEU A 673 20.86 -7.82 2.42
C LEU A 673 19.55 -8.62 2.25
N VAL A 674 19.63 -9.96 2.32
CA VAL A 674 18.50 -10.87 2.07
C VAL A 674 17.90 -11.46 3.34
N GLY A 675 18.49 -11.25 4.50
CA GLY A 675 17.97 -11.74 5.76
C GLY A 675 18.91 -11.54 6.94
N LYS A 676 18.54 -12.10 8.08
CA LYS A 676 19.37 -12.14 9.30
C LYS A 676 19.11 -13.39 10.14
N ASN A 677 20.11 -13.79 10.94
CA ASN A 677 19.96 -14.78 12.00
C ASN A 677 20.51 -14.21 13.32
N GLY A 678 19.61 -13.83 14.22
CA GLY A 678 19.93 -12.92 15.32
C GLY A 678 20.40 -11.58 14.77
N GLU A 679 21.56 -11.10 15.25
CA GLU A 679 22.18 -9.85 14.80
C GLU A 679 23.05 -10.04 13.52
N LYS A 680 23.30 -11.29 13.13
CA LYS A 680 24.14 -11.58 11.96
C LYS A 680 23.35 -11.33 10.67
N LYS A 681 23.78 -10.34 9.91
CA LYS A 681 23.26 -10.02 8.56
C LYS A 681 23.62 -11.12 7.57
N ILE A 682 22.71 -11.44 6.66
CA ILE A 682 22.90 -12.43 5.59
C ILE A 682 22.84 -11.69 4.28
N GLY A 683 23.94 -11.78 3.53
CA GLY A 683 24.07 -11.17 2.23
C GLY A 683 24.05 -12.19 1.09
N ALA A 684 23.55 -11.76 -0.06
CA ALA A 684 23.58 -12.52 -1.31
C ALA A 684 24.00 -11.64 -2.48
N THR A 685 24.56 -12.27 -3.51
CA THR A 685 25.03 -11.59 -4.71
C THR A 685 24.53 -12.29 -5.98
N GLY A 686 24.65 -11.62 -7.12
CA GLY A 686 24.24 -12.14 -8.42
C GLY A 686 22.76 -11.98 -8.74
N GLU A 687 22.41 -12.22 -9.99
CA GLU A 687 21.00 -12.12 -10.47
C GLU A 687 20.05 -13.10 -9.75
N THR A 688 20.56 -14.27 -9.38
CA THR A 688 19.79 -15.32 -8.67
C THR A 688 19.89 -15.22 -7.16
N LEU A 689 20.52 -14.19 -6.62
CA LEU A 689 20.72 -13.95 -5.19
C LEU A 689 21.22 -15.21 -4.44
N ALA A 690 22.50 -15.45 -4.47
CA ALA A 690 23.10 -16.57 -3.75
C ALA A 690 24.10 -16.10 -2.69
N THR A 691 23.99 -16.66 -1.48
CA THR A 691 25.01 -16.53 -0.43
C THR A 691 26.00 -17.68 -0.52
N GLU A 692 27.27 -17.43 -0.25
CA GLU A 692 28.29 -18.50 -0.26
C GLU A 692 28.07 -19.52 0.85
N ASN A 693 27.73 -19.06 2.06
CA ASN A 693 27.59 -19.93 3.20
C ASN A 693 26.54 -19.42 4.21
N LEU A 694 25.45 -20.13 4.32
CA LEU A 694 24.42 -19.91 5.33
C LEU A 694 24.65 -20.82 6.53
N VAL A 695 25.07 -20.23 7.64
CA VAL A 695 25.21 -20.96 8.92
C VAL A 695 24.12 -20.44 9.87
N LEU A 696 23.16 -21.32 10.19
CA LEU A 696 22.05 -20.99 11.10
C LEU A 696 22.41 -21.34 12.54
N ASP A 697 22.34 -20.35 13.43
CA ASP A 697 22.57 -20.51 14.87
C ASP A 697 21.28 -20.97 15.56
N ASP A 698 21.35 -22.11 16.29
CA ASP A 698 20.20 -22.60 17.07
C ASP A 698 19.83 -21.63 18.19
N GLY A 699 18.55 -21.30 18.26
CA GLY A 699 18.00 -20.39 19.27
C GLY A 699 18.17 -18.89 18.95
N LYS A 700 18.63 -18.55 17.74
CA LYS A 700 18.60 -17.20 17.20
C LYS A 700 17.51 -17.09 16.13
N ASP A 701 16.73 -16.03 16.20
CA ASP A 701 15.67 -15.78 15.21
C ASP A 701 16.25 -15.65 13.82
N PHE A 702 15.60 -16.29 12.84
CA PHE A 702 15.93 -16.17 11.43
C PHE A 702 14.81 -15.46 10.70
N VAL A 703 15.18 -14.47 9.90
CA VAL A 703 14.26 -13.73 9.04
C VAL A 703 14.88 -13.64 7.66
N ALA A 704 14.19 -14.14 6.65
CA ALA A 704 14.51 -13.88 5.26
C ALA A 704 13.62 -12.72 4.76
N TYR A 705 14.23 -11.70 4.17
CA TYR A 705 13.50 -10.56 3.61
C TYR A 705 12.90 -10.90 2.23
N GLU A 706 13.60 -11.78 1.50
CA GLU A 706 13.17 -12.30 0.20
C GLU A 706 13.73 -13.72 -0.01
N PRO A 707 13.25 -14.50 -0.99
CA PRO A 707 13.83 -15.78 -1.34
C PRO A 707 15.26 -15.60 -1.90
N PHE A 708 16.19 -16.47 -1.49
CA PHE A 708 17.56 -16.50 -1.99
C PHE A 708 18.10 -17.95 -2.03
N ALA A 709 19.28 -18.17 -2.56
CA ALA A 709 19.95 -19.46 -2.56
C ALA A 709 21.17 -19.44 -1.63
N ALA A 710 21.59 -20.61 -1.16
CA ALA A 710 22.85 -20.78 -0.44
C ALA A 710 23.67 -21.89 -1.12
N LYS A 711 24.91 -21.59 -1.49
CA LYS A 711 25.84 -22.59 -2.03
C LYS A 711 26.19 -23.65 -0.98
N ALA A 712 26.26 -23.23 0.28
CA ALA A 712 26.31 -24.14 1.43
C ALA A 712 25.35 -23.66 2.50
N ALA A 713 24.54 -24.55 3.07
CA ALA A 713 23.63 -24.26 4.17
C ALA A 713 23.85 -25.26 5.29
N SER A 714 23.97 -24.79 6.54
CA SER A 714 24.22 -25.65 7.68
C SER A 714 23.44 -25.22 8.92
N TYR A 715 23.11 -26.23 9.75
CA TYR A 715 22.42 -26.05 11.02
C TYR A 715 22.91 -27.07 12.03
N ASN A 716 23.29 -26.62 13.21
CA ASN A 716 23.73 -27.47 14.30
C ASN A 716 22.89 -27.23 15.57
N ARG A 717 22.49 -28.33 16.24
CA ARG A 717 21.70 -28.28 17.45
C ARG A 717 22.12 -29.38 18.43
N THR A 718 22.41 -29.03 19.68
CA THR A 718 22.63 -29.99 20.76
C THR A 718 21.30 -30.60 21.21
N ILE A 719 21.28 -31.90 21.41
CA ILE A 719 20.11 -32.67 21.89
C ILE A 719 20.37 -33.08 23.34
N ASN A 720 19.42 -32.78 24.22
CA ASN A 720 19.50 -33.14 25.63
C ASN A 720 19.46 -34.68 25.81
N PRO A 721 20.21 -35.24 26.78
CA PRO A 721 20.15 -36.65 27.08
C PRO A 721 18.71 -37.14 27.36
N GLY A 722 18.34 -38.30 26.80
CA GLY A 722 16.99 -38.87 26.94
C GLY A 722 15.90 -38.28 26.00
N THR A 723 16.21 -37.33 25.15
CA THR A 723 15.30 -36.84 24.13
C THR A 723 15.23 -37.81 22.97
N THR A 724 14.08 -38.43 22.78
CA THR A 724 13.82 -39.31 21.63
C THR A 724 13.08 -38.55 20.52
N TRP A 725 12.14 -37.68 20.87
CA TRP A 725 11.32 -36.93 19.96
C TRP A 725 11.61 -35.41 20.04
N ALA A 726 11.67 -34.75 18.91
CA ALA A 726 11.81 -33.33 18.81
C ALA A 726 11.08 -32.81 17.54
N THR A 727 11.12 -31.50 17.29
CA THR A 727 10.61 -30.92 16.07
C THR A 727 11.72 -30.19 15.30
N LEU A 728 11.55 -30.06 14.00
CA LEU A 728 12.47 -29.35 13.10
C LEU A 728 11.67 -28.62 12.03
N CYS A 729 12.10 -27.40 11.69
CA CYS A 729 11.63 -26.62 10.56
C CYS A 729 12.77 -25.74 10.10
N LEU A 730 13.40 -26.07 8.97
CA LEU A 730 14.51 -25.32 8.42
C LEU A 730 14.11 -24.59 7.14
N PRO A 731 14.70 -23.44 6.83
CA PRO A 731 14.38 -22.66 5.63
C PRO A 731 14.97 -23.28 4.34
N PHE A 732 15.63 -24.40 4.41
CA PHE A 732 16.20 -25.12 3.26
C PHE A 732 15.82 -26.60 3.28
N GLU A 733 15.82 -27.23 2.12
CA GLU A 733 15.60 -28.66 1.97
C GLU A 733 16.69 -29.46 2.67
N VAL A 734 16.28 -30.49 3.42
CA VAL A 734 17.20 -31.40 4.14
C VAL A 734 17.08 -32.80 3.56
N SER A 735 18.19 -33.34 3.03
CA SER A 735 18.30 -34.76 2.66
C SER A 735 18.28 -35.64 3.92
N LEU A 736 17.50 -36.73 3.91
CA LEU A 736 17.44 -37.68 5.01
C LEU A 736 18.48 -38.82 4.87
N GLU A 737 19.22 -38.83 3.79
CA GLU A 737 20.34 -39.75 3.62
C GLU A 737 21.43 -39.49 4.67
N ASN A 738 21.83 -40.57 5.39
CA ASN A 738 22.87 -40.53 6.42
C ASN A 738 22.59 -39.64 7.65
N GLN A 739 21.36 -39.13 7.84
CA GLN A 739 21.02 -38.41 9.08
C GLN A 739 20.97 -39.31 10.30
N ASN A 740 21.25 -38.73 11.48
CA ASN A 740 21.14 -39.38 12.77
C ASN A 740 19.73 -39.27 13.41
N PHE A 741 18.73 -38.97 12.62
CA PHE A 741 17.30 -38.91 12.98
C PHE A 741 16.44 -39.46 11.83
N ARG A 742 15.17 -39.72 12.12
CA ARG A 742 14.10 -40.00 11.17
C ARG A 742 13.10 -38.84 11.21
N ALA A 743 12.50 -38.46 10.10
CA ALA A 743 11.53 -37.36 10.01
C ALA A 743 10.12 -37.91 9.73
N PHE A 744 9.12 -37.22 10.28
CA PHE A 744 7.72 -37.59 10.16
C PHE A 744 6.85 -36.37 9.95
N LYS A 745 5.83 -36.51 9.11
CA LYS A 745 4.71 -35.56 9.02
C LYS A 745 3.59 -35.99 9.98
N LEU A 746 2.79 -35.04 10.44
CA LEU A 746 1.60 -35.28 11.24
C LEU A 746 0.49 -35.84 10.33
N LEU A 747 0.07 -37.05 10.56
CA LEU A 747 -0.99 -37.75 9.78
C LEU A 747 -2.37 -37.50 10.35
N SER A 748 -2.54 -37.75 11.64
CA SER A 748 -3.80 -37.60 12.37
C SER A 748 -3.58 -37.26 13.84
N ALA A 749 -4.60 -36.66 14.47
CA ALA A 749 -4.66 -36.46 15.91
C ALA A 749 -6.04 -36.89 16.43
N ASP A 750 -6.07 -37.65 17.52
CA ASP A 750 -7.27 -38.20 18.19
C ASP A 750 -7.33 -37.64 19.62
N ASP A 751 -8.28 -36.75 19.89
CA ASP A 751 -8.49 -36.12 21.19
C ASP A 751 -9.01 -37.07 22.26
N VAL A 752 -9.73 -38.12 21.85
CA VAL A 752 -10.30 -39.09 22.76
C VAL A 752 -9.25 -40.12 23.18
N ALA A 753 -8.45 -40.58 22.22
CA ALA A 753 -7.34 -41.48 22.47
C ALA A 753 -6.09 -40.79 23.00
N GLU A 754 -6.04 -39.46 22.96
CA GLU A 754 -4.87 -38.62 23.26
C GLU A 754 -3.61 -39.09 22.52
N THR A 755 -3.74 -39.34 21.20
CA THR A 755 -2.66 -39.84 20.36
C THR A 755 -2.55 -39.05 19.06
N VAL A 756 -1.32 -38.93 18.56
CA VAL A 756 -1.04 -38.48 17.19
C VAL A 756 -0.43 -39.64 16.41
N GLU A 757 -0.84 -39.79 15.15
CA GLU A 757 -0.22 -40.71 14.21
C GLU A 757 0.72 -39.93 13.26
N LEU A 758 1.86 -40.52 12.99
CA LEU A 758 2.91 -39.95 12.17
C LEU A 758 3.19 -40.86 10.96
N GLU A 759 3.40 -40.24 9.80
CA GLU A 759 3.87 -40.89 8.58
C GLU A 759 5.34 -40.52 8.33
N GLU A 760 6.19 -41.55 8.11
CA GLU A 760 7.61 -41.35 7.88
C GLU A 760 7.87 -40.72 6.52
N ILE A 761 8.77 -39.73 6.50
CA ILE A 761 9.34 -39.13 5.28
C ILE A 761 10.64 -39.88 4.96
N GLU A 762 10.75 -40.42 3.75
CA GLU A 762 11.84 -41.35 3.39
C GLU A 762 13.06 -40.63 2.73
N THR A 763 12.87 -39.56 2.00
CA THR A 763 13.89 -38.98 1.12
C THR A 763 14.44 -37.64 1.56
N SER A 764 13.58 -36.62 1.65
CA SER A 764 13.97 -35.25 2.06
C SER A 764 12.82 -34.51 2.73
N ILE A 765 13.17 -33.50 3.53
CA ILE A 765 12.25 -32.53 4.13
C ILE A 765 12.34 -31.28 3.26
N ALA A 766 11.24 -30.87 2.64
CA ALA A 766 11.24 -29.66 1.82
C ALA A 766 11.46 -28.39 2.68
N ALA A 767 12.02 -27.35 2.07
CA ALA A 767 12.27 -26.06 2.72
C ALA A 767 11.00 -25.51 3.38
N GLY A 768 11.13 -25.03 4.62
CA GLY A 768 10.01 -24.46 5.39
C GLY A 768 9.02 -25.47 5.96
N THR A 769 9.18 -26.75 5.68
CA THR A 769 8.23 -27.77 6.13
C THR A 769 8.48 -28.16 7.58
N PRO A 770 7.48 -28.02 8.47
CA PRO A 770 7.59 -28.48 9.85
C PRO A 770 7.47 -30.00 9.93
N VAL A 771 8.35 -30.62 10.69
CA VAL A 771 8.36 -32.06 10.90
C VAL A 771 8.57 -32.41 12.37
N ILE A 772 8.05 -33.59 12.78
CA ILE A 772 8.42 -34.25 14.03
C ILE A 772 9.59 -35.18 13.71
N ILE A 773 10.65 -35.14 14.50
CA ILE A 773 11.82 -35.98 14.29
C ILE A 773 12.00 -36.96 15.44
N LYS A 774 12.43 -38.18 15.11
CA LYS A 774 12.84 -39.22 16.08
C LYS A 774 14.35 -39.41 15.98
N MET A 775 15.03 -39.13 17.08
CA MET A 775 16.50 -39.31 17.16
C MET A 775 16.86 -40.80 17.09
N LYS A 776 17.95 -41.14 16.37
CA LYS A 776 18.55 -42.48 16.43
C LYS A 776 19.28 -42.65 17.76
N ASP A 777 19.39 -43.93 18.23
CA ASP A 777 20.00 -44.23 19.51
C ASP A 777 21.41 -43.70 19.63
N GLY A 778 21.72 -42.98 20.73
CA GLY A 778 23.00 -42.39 21.00
C GLY A 778 23.29 -41.03 20.34
N ALA A 779 22.36 -40.50 19.55
CA ALA A 779 22.50 -39.15 18.91
C ALA A 779 22.51 -38.05 19.97
N LYS A 780 23.56 -37.20 19.99
CA LYS A 780 23.71 -36.11 20.94
C LYS A 780 23.50 -34.73 20.29
N SER A 781 23.43 -34.68 18.98
CA SER A 781 23.26 -33.45 18.21
C SER A 781 22.59 -33.71 16.87
N LEU A 782 21.97 -32.69 16.31
CA LEU A 782 21.70 -32.62 14.88
C LEU A 782 22.89 -31.87 14.25
N SER A 783 23.37 -32.36 13.13
CA SER A 783 24.40 -31.71 12.33
C SER A 783 23.99 -31.88 10.87
N ILE A 784 23.43 -30.82 10.31
CA ILE A 784 22.85 -30.79 8.96
C ILE A 784 23.71 -29.88 8.12
N SER A 785 24.12 -30.36 6.94
CA SER A 785 24.90 -29.60 5.96
C SER A 785 24.42 -29.98 4.56
N GLU A 786 24.00 -29.00 3.79
CA GLU A 786 23.46 -29.15 2.47
C GLU A 786 24.18 -28.22 1.49
N ALA A 787 24.22 -28.55 0.22
CA ALA A 787 24.81 -27.74 -0.84
C ALA A 787 23.74 -27.31 -1.84
N ASP A 788 23.91 -26.11 -2.42
CA ASP A 788 23.09 -25.56 -3.49
C ASP A 788 21.58 -25.62 -3.19
N LYS A 789 21.17 -25.03 -2.06
CA LYS A 789 19.78 -25.02 -1.60
C LYS A 789 19.10 -23.67 -1.81
N ALA A 790 17.85 -23.70 -2.26
CA ALA A 790 16.93 -22.56 -2.15
C ALA A 790 16.54 -22.36 -0.68
N ILE A 791 16.46 -21.09 -0.24
CA ILE A 791 16.10 -20.69 1.12
C ILE A 791 14.69 -20.11 1.09
N ALA A 792 13.79 -20.77 1.79
CA ALA A 792 12.40 -20.35 1.91
C ALA A 792 12.27 -19.17 2.88
N LYS A 793 11.60 -18.10 2.44
CA LYS A 793 11.26 -16.95 3.27
C LYS A 793 10.28 -17.34 4.38
N ASP A 794 9.25 -18.11 4.04
CA ASP A 794 8.13 -18.40 4.90
C ASP A 794 8.12 -19.88 5.33
N VAL A 795 7.54 -20.12 6.52
CA VAL A 795 7.27 -21.47 7.00
C VAL A 795 6.01 -22.02 6.32
N GLN A 796 5.97 -23.35 6.17
CA GLN A 796 4.78 -24.06 5.73
C GLN A 796 4.01 -24.59 6.95
N ALA A 797 2.71 -24.85 6.78
CA ALA A 797 1.91 -25.59 7.74
C ALA A 797 1.62 -26.99 7.18
N SER A 798 1.54 -27.99 8.04
CA SER A 798 1.19 -29.35 7.65
C SER A 798 -0.07 -29.79 8.41
N GLU A 799 -1.18 -29.91 7.71
CA GLU A 799 -2.47 -30.27 8.29
C GLU A 799 -2.66 -31.80 8.42
N THR A 800 -3.45 -32.21 9.41
CA THR A 800 -3.98 -33.59 9.52
C THR A 800 -4.97 -33.87 8.39
N ALA A 801 -5.17 -35.13 8.05
CA ALA A 801 -6.08 -35.56 6.98
C ALA A 801 -7.54 -35.07 7.14
N ASN A 802 -7.98 -34.80 8.39
CA ASN A 802 -9.32 -34.27 8.69
C ASN A 802 -9.34 -32.77 8.92
N GLY A 803 -8.20 -32.07 8.79
CA GLY A 803 -8.08 -30.62 8.96
C GLY A 803 -8.26 -30.09 10.39
N ASN A 804 -8.37 -30.97 11.42
CA ASN A 804 -8.59 -30.54 12.80
C ASN A 804 -7.35 -29.93 13.46
N TYR A 805 -6.17 -30.43 13.11
CA TYR A 805 -4.89 -29.98 13.64
C TYR A 805 -3.90 -29.72 12.52
N GLN A 806 -2.97 -28.83 12.78
CA GLN A 806 -1.82 -28.61 11.91
C GLN A 806 -0.53 -28.57 12.71
N LEU A 807 0.57 -28.94 12.07
CA LEU A 807 1.92 -28.72 12.59
C LEU A 807 2.44 -27.40 12.00
N GLN A 808 2.67 -26.41 12.84
CA GLN A 808 3.13 -25.06 12.48
C GLN A 808 4.63 -24.93 12.74
N GLY A 809 5.40 -24.58 11.71
CA GLY A 809 6.82 -24.27 11.81
C GLY A 809 7.07 -22.86 12.33
N ILE A 810 8.27 -22.62 12.87
CA ILE A 810 8.74 -21.31 13.29
C ILE A 810 10.21 -21.12 12.98
N TYR A 811 10.55 -19.92 12.46
CA TYR A 811 11.91 -19.44 12.31
C TYR A 811 12.31 -18.45 13.40
N THR A 812 11.35 -17.95 14.17
CA THR A 812 11.54 -17.03 15.29
C THR A 812 11.04 -17.67 16.59
N GLN A 813 11.54 -17.19 17.72
CA GLN A 813 11.11 -17.69 19.03
C GLN A 813 9.64 -17.36 19.26
N LYS A 814 8.85 -18.38 19.66
CA LYS A 814 7.47 -18.21 20.11
C LYS A 814 7.38 -18.41 21.63
N VAL A 815 6.82 -17.43 22.32
CA VAL A 815 6.39 -17.52 23.71
C VAL A 815 4.89 -17.80 23.71
N PHE A 816 4.44 -18.78 24.47
CA PHE A 816 3.05 -19.17 24.54
C PHE A 816 2.34 -18.44 25.67
N ASP A 817 1.16 -17.91 25.32
CA ASP A 817 0.23 -17.32 26.28
C ASP A 817 -0.74 -18.38 26.83
N LYS A 818 -1.14 -18.22 28.10
CA LYS A 818 -1.98 -19.19 28.80
C LYS A 818 -3.40 -19.26 28.22
N ASP A 819 -3.95 -18.13 27.81
CA ASP A 819 -5.34 -18.01 27.35
C ASP A 819 -5.44 -18.05 25.83
N ALA A 820 -4.53 -17.34 25.13
CA ALA A 820 -4.52 -17.25 23.66
C ALA A 820 -4.03 -18.55 22.98
N ASP A 821 -3.06 -19.25 23.58
CA ASP A 821 -2.44 -20.46 23.01
C ASP A 821 -2.94 -21.77 23.67
N ASN A 822 -4.17 -21.79 24.17
CA ASN A 822 -4.75 -22.94 24.89
C ASN A 822 -4.99 -24.20 24.00
N ASN A 823 -4.94 -24.03 22.68
CA ASN A 823 -5.06 -25.10 21.66
C ASN A 823 -3.72 -25.50 21.03
N CYS A 824 -2.59 -24.99 21.57
CA CYS A 824 -1.25 -25.33 21.10
C CYS A 824 -0.64 -26.51 21.86
N TYR A 825 0.31 -27.24 21.20
CA TYR A 825 1.00 -28.39 21.79
C TYR A 825 2.46 -28.41 21.32
N ILE A 826 3.41 -28.48 22.26
CA ILE A 826 4.86 -28.57 22.02
C ILE A 826 5.40 -29.96 22.41
N VAL A 827 6.48 -30.40 21.74
CA VAL A 827 7.16 -31.64 22.13
C VAL A 827 7.98 -31.41 23.40
N LYS A 828 7.59 -32.10 24.50
CA LYS A 828 8.27 -32.10 25.80
C LYS A 828 8.15 -33.49 26.44
N GLY A 829 9.27 -34.04 26.94
CA GLY A 829 9.27 -35.36 27.57
C GLY A 829 8.74 -36.47 26.65
N ASN A 830 9.06 -36.38 25.36
CA ASN A 830 8.65 -37.33 24.31
C ASN A 830 7.12 -37.42 24.06
N LYS A 831 6.40 -36.36 24.41
CA LYS A 831 4.95 -36.19 24.15
C LYS A 831 4.70 -34.79 23.59
N LEU A 832 3.57 -34.59 22.92
CA LEU A 832 3.02 -33.28 22.63
C LEU A 832 2.22 -32.80 23.84
N MET A 833 2.66 -31.75 24.50
CA MET A 833 2.08 -31.19 25.73
C MET A 833 1.54 -29.80 25.48
N ASN A 834 0.37 -29.52 26.06
CA ASN A 834 -0.24 -28.18 25.97
C ASN A 834 0.53 -27.18 26.84
N PRO A 835 1.08 -26.08 26.26
CA PRO A 835 1.86 -25.09 27.02
C PRO A 835 1.02 -24.33 28.05
N ALA A 836 -0.27 -24.06 27.77
CA ALA A 836 -1.17 -23.38 28.72
C ALA A 836 -1.33 -24.21 29.99
N LYS A 837 -1.42 -25.56 29.88
CA LYS A 837 -1.45 -26.47 31.02
C LYS A 837 -0.13 -26.56 31.80
N LEU A 838 1.00 -26.32 31.12
CA LEU A 838 2.31 -26.20 31.81
C LEU A 838 2.42 -24.89 32.59
N LEU A 839 1.78 -23.83 32.11
CA LEU A 839 1.75 -22.52 32.78
C LEU A 839 0.78 -22.48 34.00
N GLU A 840 -0.17 -23.39 34.09
CA GLU A 840 -0.99 -23.56 35.30
C GLU A 840 -0.17 -23.97 36.53
N ASN A 841 1.03 -24.50 36.34
CA ASN A 841 1.94 -24.84 37.44
C ASN A 841 2.61 -23.59 37.98
N SER A 842 2.43 -23.28 39.27
CA SER A 842 2.95 -22.08 39.93
C SER A 842 4.47 -21.89 39.86
N SER A 843 5.23 -22.89 39.51
CA SER A 843 6.68 -22.85 39.33
C SER A 843 7.12 -22.50 37.89
N THR A 844 6.20 -22.51 36.91
CA THR A 844 6.48 -22.26 35.51
C THR A 844 5.97 -20.86 35.15
N THR A 845 6.88 -19.91 34.95
CA THR A 845 6.54 -18.52 34.60
C THR A 845 6.47 -18.28 33.10
N GLN A 846 7.15 -19.09 32.28
CA GLN A 846 7.20 -18.95 30.84
C GLN A 846 7.36 -20.31 30.14
N VAL A 847 6.64 -20.50 29.04
CA VAL A 847 6.82 -21.65 28.11
C VAL A 847 7.03 -21.07 26.72
N GLY A 848 8.04 -21.56 26.02
CA GLY A 848 8.34 -21.10 24.67
C GLY A 848 8.91 -22.21 23.79
N SER A 849 8.88 -21.97 22.49
CA SER A 849 9.57 -22.77 21.48
C SER A 849 10.64 -21.93 20.81
N LYS A 850 11.86 -22.46 20.73
CA LYS A 850 12.99 -21.79 20.08
C LYS A 850 12.80 -21.76 18.56
N PRO A 851 13.51 -20.91 17.83
CA PRO A 851 13.56 -20.94 16.36
C PRO A 851 13.90 -22.32 15.79
N PHE A 852 13.52 -22.55 14.56
CA PHE A 852 13.72 -23.82 13.83
C PHE A 852 13.04 -25.04 14.45
N ARG A 853 11.94 -24.79 15.14
CA ARG A 853 11.07 -25.82 15.74
C ARG A 853 9.70 -25.81 15.06
N ALA A 854 8.83 -26.70 15.53
CA ALA A 854 7.41 -26.68 15.21
C ALA A 854 6.57 -27.00 16.45
N TYR A 855 5.34 -26.59 16.44
CA TYR A 855 4.33 -26.92 17.42
C TYR A 855 3.04 -27.34 16.71
N MET A 856 2.23 -28.17 17.34
CA MET A 856 0.90 -28.52 16.82
C MET A 856 -0.12 -27.52 17.35
N VAL A 857 -1.07 -27.12 16.52
CA VAL A 857 -2.18 -26.22 16.87
C VAL A 857 -3.49 -26.78 16.35
N GLY A 858 -4.56 -26.67 17.15
CA GLY A 858 -5.91 -27.00 16.73
C GLY A 858 -6.51 -25.95 15.84
N ASN A 859 -7.07 -26.33 14.69
CA ASN A 859 -7.81 -25.47 13.78
C ASN A 859 -9.22 -25.15 14.33
N THR A 860 -9.99 -24.29 13.66
CA THR A 860 -11.35 -23.90 14.08
C THR A 860 -12.35 -25.06 14.21
N THR A 861 -12.07 -26.18 13.53
CA THR A 861 -12.85 -27.41 13.58
C THR A 861 -12.40 -28.39 14.66
N ALA A 862 -11.28 -28.11 15.33
CA ALA A 862 -10.81 -28.92 16.44
C ALA A 862 -11.79 -28.84 17.64
N PRO A 863 -12.02 -29.94 18.37
CA PRO A 863 -12.78 -29.89 19.62
C PRO A 863 -12.14 -28.85 20.58
N ALA A 864 -12.96 -28.09 21.27
CA ALA A 864 -12.50 -27.16 22.30
C ALA A 864 -11.55 -27.90 23.26
N ALA A 865 -10.34 -27.34 23.41
CA ALA A 865 -9.17 -27.94 24.07
C ALA A 865 -9.48 -28.78 25.30
N GLY A 866 -9.54 -30.11 25.14
CA GLY A 866 -9.72 -31.08 26.21
C GLY A 866 -8.46 -31.87 26.55
N ALA A 867 -7.63 -32.17 25.54
CA ALA A 867 -6.44 -32.99 25.73
C ALA A 867 -5.32 -32.20 26.42
N LYS A 868 -4.79 -32.76 27.51
CA LYS A 868 -3.62 -32.19 28.20
C LYS A 868 -2.31 -32.50 27.47
N MET A 869 -2.28 -33.63 26.75
CA MET A 869 -1.11 -34.15 26.04
C MET A 869 -1.52 -35.16 25.00
N PHE A 870 -0.68 -35.30 23.96
CA PHE A 870 -0.79 -36.40 23.01
C PHE A 870 0.44 -37.33 23.10
N SER A 871 0.20 -38.63 23.06
CA SER A 871 1.24 -39.64 22.87
C SER A 871 1.56 -39.75 21.38
N ILE A 872 2.83 -39.91 21.06
CA ILE A 872 3.30 -39.97 19.66
C ILE A 872 3.37 -41.43 19.24
N ALA A 873 2.64 -41.83 18.19
CA ALA A 873 2.66 -43.15 17.59
C ALA A 873 3.06 -43.05 16.10
N ILE A 874 3.80 -43.99 15.57
CA ILE A 874 4.16 -44.10 14.16
C ILE A 874 3.06 -44.91 13.45
N GLY A 875 2.34 -44.27 12.54
CA GLY A 875 1.29 -44.91 11.72
C GLY A 875 1.87 -45.70 10.55
N GLY A 876 1.26 -46.82 10.19
CA GLY A 876 1.43 -47.47 8.88
C GLY A 876 2.58 -48.43 8.65
N GLY A 877 3.51 -48.63 9.55
CA GLY A 877 4.65 -49.54 9.34
C GLY A 877 5.18 -50.22 10.62
N THR A 878 5.07 -51.52 10.70
CA THR A 878 5.91 -52.52 11.46
C THR A 878 6.38 -52.25 12.91
N THR A 879 5.93 -51.21 13.63
CA THR A 879 6.44 -50.94 15.00
C THR A 879 5.41 -50.80 16.10
N ALA A 880 4.22 -51.36 15.93
CA ALA A 880 3.35 -51.70 17.06
C ALA A 880 4.04 -52.67 18.08
N ILE A 881 5.18 -53.22 17.72
CA ILE A 881 5.99 -54.11 18.58
C ILE A 881 6.80 -53.28 19.60
N ASP A 882 7.30 -52.10 19.28
CA ASP A 882 8.10 -51.28 20.21
C ASP A 882 7.25 -50.65 21.33
N SER A 883 6.01 -50.25 21.04
CA SER A 883 5.09 -49.79 22.07
C SER A 883 4.58 -50.95 22.99
N LEU A 884 4.64 -52.19 22.49
CA LEU A 884 4.34 -53.38 23.28
C LEU A 884 5.49 -53.76 24.23
N ASN A 885 6.72 -53.43 23.91
CA ASN A 885 7.89 -53.73 24.75
C ASN A 885 8.06 -52.80 25.97
N THR A 886 7.39 -51.63 26.01
CA THR A 886 7.43 -50.71 27.16
C THR A 886 6.45 -51.05 28.29
N ILE A 887 5.52 -52.00 28.09
CA ILE A 887 4.61 -52.46 29.15
C ILE A 887 5.22 -53.75 29.72
N ALA A 888 6.05 -53.59 30.75
CA ALA A 888 6.64 -54.72 31.47
C ALA A 888 5.56 -55.62 32.07
N ASN A 889 5.66 -56.92 31.85
CA ASN A 889 5.06 -58.05 32.58
C ASN A 889 3.69 -58.64 32.19
N ASP A 890 3.01 -58.23 31.10
CA ASP A 890 1.84 -58.97 30.66
C ASP A 890 2.05 -59.68 29.31
N LYS A 891 1.72 -60.98 29.23
CA LYS A 891 1.80 -61.76 28.00
C LYS A 891 0.74 -61.30 27.00
N ALA A 892 1.17 -60.90 25.77
CA ALA A 892 0.25 -60.64 24.69
C ALA A 892 -0.51 -61.93 24.27
N VAL A 893 -1.82 -61.78 24.04
CA VAL A 893 -2.66 -62.84 23.49
C VAL A 893 -3.16 -62.43 22.14
N TYR A 894 -2.92 -63.22 21.12
CA TYR A 894 -3.25 -62.95 19.72
C TYR A 894 -4.57 -63.69 19.36
N TYR A 895 -5.39 -63.01 18.50
CA TYR A 895 -6.61 -63.57 17.96
C TYR A 895 -6.67 -63.25 16.45
N ASP A 896 -7.33 -64.11 15.67
CA ASP A 896 -7.70 -63.82 14.29
C ASP A 896 -8.86 -62.79 14.21
N LEU A 897 -9.26 -62.40 12.98
CA LEU A 897 -10.39 -61.49 12.79
C LEU A 897 -11.76 -62.12 13.18
N GLN A 898 -11.86 -63.45 13.29
CA GLN A 898 -13.03 -64.19 13.76
C GLN A 898 -13.09 -64.27 15.27
N GLY A 899 -12.08 -63.85 16.02
CA GLY A 899 -11.96 -63.85 17.45
C GLY A 899 -11.39 -65.17 18.02
N ASN A 900 -10.87 -66.07 17.18
CA ASN A 900 -10.19 -67.26 17.61
C ASN A 900 -8.79 -66.95 18.14
N ARG A 901 -8.42 -67.55 19.29
CA ARG A 901 -7.10 -67.34 19.88
C ARG A 901 -6.02 -68.06 19.07
N LEU A 902 -4.95 -67.29 18.77
CA LEU A 902 -3.78 -67.77 18.05
C LEU A 902 -2.65 -68.11 19.02
N ASN A 903 -1.91 -69.15 18.74
CA ASN A 903 -0.74 -69.58 19.54
C ASN A 903 0.53 -68.71 19.27
N ALA A 904 0.55 -68.03 18.12
CA ALA A 904 1.59 -67.09 17.72
C ALA A 904 0.96 -66.11 16.72
N PRO A 905 1.56 -64.91 16.55
CA PRO A 905 1.11 -63.95 15.54
C PRO A 905 1.22 -64.59 14.15
N GLN A 906 0.20 -64.42 13.33
CA GLN A 906 0.16 -64.83 11.92
C GLN A 906 0.35 -63.70 10.96
N LYS A 907 0.87 -63.96 9.77
CA LYS A 907 0.95 -62.97 8.68
C LYS A 907 -0.45 -62.46 8.34
N GLY A 908 -0.61 -61.16 8.30
CA GLY A 908 -1.90 -60.47 8.10
C GLY A 908 -2.40 -59.80 9.38
N ILE A 909 -3.71 -59.54 9.45
CA ILE A 909 -4.32 -58.81 10.56
C ILE A 909 -4.52 -59.73 11.78
N ASN A 910 -3.97 -59.29 12.92
CA ASN A 910 -4.16 -59.95 14.22
C ASN A 910 -4.85 -58.99 15.20
N ILE A 911 -5.70 -59.51 16.07
CA ILE A 911 -6.21 -58.78 17.23
C ILE A 911 -5.35 -59.18 18.43
N VAL A 912 -4.74 -58.20 19.08
CA VAL A 912 -3.83 -58.43 20.22
C VAL A 912 -4.47 -57.88 21.48
N LYS A 913 -4.59 -58.71 22.52
CA LYS A 913 -4.99 -58.31 23.87
C LYS A 913 -3.78 -58.33 24.79
N ARG A 914 -3.48 -57.19 25.45
CA ARG A 914 -2.40 -57.04 26.43
C ARG A 914 -2.73 -55.90 27.41
N GLY A 915 -2.52 -56.15 28.74
CA GLY A 915 -2.73 -55.09 29.76
C GLY A 915 -4.13 -54.50 29.77
N GLY A 916 -5.19 -55.29 29.48
CA GLY A 916 -6.59 -54.83 29.42
C GLY A 916 -6.95 -54.09 28.13
N LYS A 917 -6.03 -53.85 27.22
CA LYS A 917 -6.25 -53.19 25.93
C LYS A 917 -6.33 -54.18 24.78
N THR A 918 -7.20 -53.90 23.79
CA THR A 918 -7.34 -54.70 22.57
C THR A 918 -6.91 -53.85 21.39
N MET A 919 -6.02 -54.34 20.54
CA MET A 919 -5.46 -53.64 19.40
C MET A 919 -5.50 -54.51 18.14
N LYS A 920 -5.65 -53.89 16.99
CA LYS A 920 -5.54 -54.50 15.66
C LYS A 920 -4.11 -54.31 15.15
N VAL A 921 -3.39 -55.39 14.85
CA VAL A 921 -1.99 -55.38 14.44
C VAL A 921 -1.86 -56.07 13.09
N ILE A 922 -1.15 -55.49 12.15
CA ILE A 922 -0.84 -56.13 10.86
C ILE A 922 0.59 -56.66 10.92
N ILE A 923 0.75 -57.99 10.74
CA ILE A 923 2.05 -58.63 10.65
C ILE A 923 2.33 -58.94 9.18
N LYS A 924 3.41 -58.35 8.63
CA LYS A 924 3.81 -58.53 7.25
C LYS A 924 4.45 -59.89 6.99
#